data_dbb626f04e8c4583d833f7773839e898
#
_entry.id   dbb626f04e8c4583d833f7773839e898
#
_cell.length_a   1.000
_cell.length_b   1.000
_cell.length_c   1.000
_cell.angle_alpha   90.00
_cell.angle_beta   90.00
_cell.angle_gamma   90.00
#
_symmetry.space_group_name_H-M   'P 1'
#
loop_
_entity.id
_entity.type
_entity.pdbx_description
1 polymer ?
#
loop_
_entity_poly.entity_id
_entity_poly.type
_entity_poly.pdbx_seq_one_letter_code
_entity_poly.pdbx_strand_id
1 'polypeptide(L)'
;MFICLDNLIRTELNHEEVLLIPEPNYFKLINLQLLKFSEKSSIISNLPRKDSFIIDQFQKQIEILGFERELEIKYVQENLKLPQSESVIEICKKNFPELNFDDFLHNKNKIEQGYILISNKSKIYIEADSSQGIFYGIQTLIQLMNSTSTKKLISQVVIIDFPLLKIRGVSDDISRGQAATVENLKKFIKTLSHFKINHYYLVYMQDMFKFEKYPDIGKGRGAYSKAEIKDLFAYAKKHFVELIPIFQTIGHWDNILHKKKYWQYGEFPGSNSLNIANDKIYEILDGMIKDLSEVFKSEYFHIGADESWDVGKGASKEYVDKIGIGNAYLKHYKKIYKIVKSHGYKKIIIYHDILYKYREVLEGLPKDMIVMYWKYNTKENHPILKKIKEFKLPIIVSPSIIDYNRLFPSFTRSEKNISNLIKNGYENGAIGEITSSWGDYSNKEIRENRIYGFIYSSQVGWNPSKIVNPIKFWKSLLLHFFGINDLRLFKVIRTLRAVEDKKRLHTRPTFYYNHFFSHPYNKKRSLYRKNIKTSKFDSLIKNMDELIVICKDLEKIVPMNKENIRVLAFIAKHIKFYCNKRINSKKLVDFQSKRVKDEYLLIIINEIEALKRELNDLLKEYEILWLSVAKEDGFESIKRKYLWLLKFYDEKVEETQNRSKWRDPNIPSELIYLDAKKKHQIHTTYFKKTIEIDEEIESAYLQVMGGTFAKISLNKNHIGHVITKHSLNYVVLENNIQIFDIKKYLKHGENQIIIENKDYSGGIGPINIYGEIKLKSGQTSLIKTNKTWLGARNHDGPWKIVKSFGSPPKVTGGLCYPDFEHNIHSLESDMMTVFNALIGRIPGKLYWVLKIVIKLFHRYDILE
;
A
#
# COMPACT_ATOMS: atom_id res chain seq x y z
N MET A 1 -21.10 7.37 -21.33
CA MET A 1 -20.25 8.29 -20.59
C MET A 1 -18.84 8.49 -21.22
N PHE A 2 -18.25 7.51 -21.88
CA PHE A 2 -16.93 7.64 -22.55
C PHE A 2 -16.95 8.41 -23.89
N ILE A 3 -18.09 8.48 -24.58
CA ILE A 3 -18.24 9.18 -25.87
C ILE A 3 -18.36 10.71 -25.68
N CYS A 4 -18.84 11.17 -24.50
CA CYS A 4 -18.93 12.61 -24.19
C CYS A 4 -17.58 13.30 -23.93
N LEU A 5 -16.55 12.56 -23.50
CA LEU A 5 -15.23 13.14 -23.15
C LEU A 5 -14.39 13.49 -24.39
N ASP A 6 -14.51 12.73 -25.47
CA ASP A 6 -13.78 13.03 -26.72
C ASP A 6 -14.36 14.24 -27.47
N ASN A 7 -15.65 14.54 -27.29
CA ASN A 7 -16.29 15.75 -27.85
C ASN A 7 -16.00 17.01 -27.02
N LEU A 8 -15.74 16.87 -25.71
CA LEU A 8 -15.40 17.99 -24.82
C LEU A 8 -13.94 18.50 -24.99
N ILE A 9 -13.06 17.66 -25.53
CA ILE A 9 -11.67 18.06 -25.83
C ILE A 9 -11.58 18.98 -27.05
N ARG A 10 -12.62 18.99 -27.90
CA ARG A 10 -12.70 19.85 -29.12
C ARG A 10 -13.37 21.19 -28.87
N THR A 11 -14.05 21.40 -27.75
CA THR A 11 -14.55 22.72 -27.38
C THR A 11 -13.42 23.52 -26.75
N GLU A 12 -13.03 24.54 -27.42
CA GLU A 12 -12.04 25.55 -27.07
C GLU A 12 -12.10 25.95 -25.61
N LEU A 13 -10.91 26.06 -25.00
CA LEU A 13 -10.63 26.69 -23.71
C LEU A 13 -11.07 28.18 -23.75
N ASN A 14 -12.35 28.44 -23.77
CA ASN A 14 -12.88 29.78 -23.59
C ASN A 14 -13.05 30.06 -22.10
N HIS A 15 -12.20 30.98 -21.63
CA HIS A 15 -12.28 31.81 -20.43
C HIS A 15 -12.14 31.17 -19.04
N GLU A 16 -10.97 31.42 -18.47
CA GLU A 16 -10.62 31.63 -17.06
C GLU A 16 -11.57 31.00 -15.99
N GLU A 17 -11.68 29.66 -16.04
CA GLU A 17 -12.28 28.91 -14.95
C GLU A 17 -11.34 28.96 -13.75
N VAL A 18 -11.73 29.58 -12.63
CA VAL A 18 -10.95 29.55 -11.39
C VAL A 18 -10.92 28.13 -10.84
N LEU A 19 -9.72 27.55 -10.86
CA LEU A 19 -9.48 26.17 -10.45
C LEU A 19 -8.97 26.17 -8.99
N LEU A 20 -9.68 25.53 -8.06
CA LEU A 20 -9.32 25.42 -6.64
C LEU A 20 -9.51 23.97 -6.16
N ILE A 21 -8.65 23.49 -5.26
CA ILE A 21 -8.76 22.23 -4.54
C ILE A 21 -8.39 22.43 -3.06
N PRO A 22 -9.28 22.09 -2.12
CA PRO A 22 -10.69 21.75 -2.31
C PRO A 22 -11.50 22.93 -2.88
N GLU A 23 -12.57 22.60 -3.62
CA GLU A 23 -13.53 23.63 -4.04
C GLU A 23 -14.20 24.27 -2.83
N PRO A 24 -14.18 25.60 -2.71
CA PRO A 24 -14.80 26.29 -1.59
C PRO A 24 -16.32 26.04 -1.51
N ASN A 25 -16.88 26.15 -0.30
CA ASN A 25 -18.31 26.02 -0.09
C ASN A 25 -19.09 27.17 -0.72
N TYR A 26 -18.58 28.39 -0.58
CA TYR A 26 -19.11 29.57 -1.26
C TYR A 26 -18.01 30.25 -2.05
N PHE A 27 -18.26 30.47 -3.34
CA PHE A 27 -17.38 31.15 -4.27
C PHE A 27 -18.20 32.07 -5.15
N LYS A 28 -17.83 33.35 -5.20
CA LYS A 28 -18.42 34.34 -6.11
C LYS A 28 -17.30 35.10 -6.82
N LEU A 29 -17.29 35.02 -8.13
CA LEU A 29 -16.48 35.88 -8.97
C LEU A 29 -17.17 37.25 -9.05
N ILE A 30 -16.45 38.31 -8.66
CA ILE A 30 -17.01 39.68 -8.64
C ILE A 30 -16.81 40.33 -10.01
N ASN A 31 -15.56 40.22 -10.53
CA ASN A 31 -15.17 40.84 -11.79
C ASN A 31 -13.98 40.07 -12.38
N LEU A 32 -13.90 40.08 -13.72
CA LEU A 32 -12.76 39.55 -14.46
C LEU A 32 -11.55 40.53 -14.45
N GLN A 33 -11.71 41.78 -13.96
CA GLN A 33 -10.57 42.67 -13.76
C GLN A 33 -9.65 42.08 -12.69
N LEU A 34 -8.37 41.88 -13.06
CA LEU A 34 -7.39 41.25 -12.21
C LEU A 34 -6.70 42.29 -11.31
N LEU A 35 -6.57 41.98 -10.02
CA LEU A 35 -5.69 42.73 -9.14
C LEU A 35 -4.22 42.44 -9.53
N LYS A 36 -3.45 43.48 -9.81
CA LYS A 36 -2.02 43.34 -10.08
C LYS A 36 -1.22 43.46 -8.79
N PHE A 37 -0.49 42.42 -8.47
CA PHE A 37 0.51 42.45 -7.41
C PHE A 37 1.73 43.21 -7.90
N SER A 38 2.17 44.21 -7.15
CA SER A 38 3.40 44.96 -7.43
C SER A 38 4.45 44.64 -6.35
N GLU A 39 5.69 44.90 -6.65
CA GLU A 39 6.82 44.82 -5.71
C GLU A 39 6.72 45.80 -4.52
N LYS A 40 5.76 46.75 -4.58
CA LYS A 40 5.41 47.65 -3.49
C LYS A 40 4.29 47.16 -2.57
N SER A 41 3.75 45.97 -2.86
CA SER A 41 2.70 45.37 -2.01
C SER A 41 3.26 45.02 -0.66
N SER A 42 2.49 45.25 0.40
CA SER A 42 2.87 44.89 1.78
C SER A 42 1.85 43.91 2.40
N ILE A 43 2.31 43.12 3.36
CA ILE A 43 1.47 42.25 4.18
C ILE A 43 1.27 42.97 5.54
N ILE A 44 0.01 43.17 5.90
CA ILE A 44 -0.35 43.68 7.21
C ILE A 44 -1.06 42.58 7.98
N SER A 45 -0.56 42.24 9.17
CA SER A 45 -1.08 41.11 9.95
C SER A 45 -1.17 41.40 11.43
N ASN A 46 -2.26 40.95 12.06
CA ASN A 46 -2.42 40.91 13.52
C ASN A 46 -2.19 39.51 14.10
N LEU A 47 -1.59 38.59 13.35
CA LEU A 47 -1.26 37.25 13.86
C LEU A 47 -0.31 37.33 15.07
N PRO A 48 -0.54 36.50 16.10
CA PRO A 48 0.40 36.37 17.20
C PRO A 48 1.79 35.99 16.71
N ARG A 49 2.86 36.53 17.31
CA ARG A 49 4.27 36.23 16.93
C ARG A 49 4.58 34.74 16.83
N LYS A 50 3.96 33.88 17.66
CA LYS A 50 4.12 32.42 17.61
C LYS A 50 3.63 31.80 16.31
N ASP A 51 2.76 32.48 15.56
CA ASP A 51 2.13 32.04 14.32
C ASP A 51 2.74 32.75 13.09
N SER A 52 3.78 33.59 13.25
CA SER A 52 4.47 34.32 12.19
C SER A 52 5.00 33.41 11.08
N PHE A 53 5.34 32.16 11.44
CA PHE A 53 5.78 31.14 10.48
C PHE A 53 4.78 30.92 9.32
N ILE A 54 3.51 31.23 9.49
CA ILE A 54 2.47 31.13 8.45
C ILE A 54 2.78 32.14 7.32
N ILE A 55 3.15 33.37 7.69
CA ILE A 55 3.51 34.43 6.75
C ILE A 55 4.86 34.14 6.11
N ASP A 56 5.85 33.68 6.90
CA ASP A 56 7.16 33.25 6.36
C ASP A 56 7.01 32.12 5.33
N GLN A 57 6.11 31.16 5.55
CA GLN A 57 5.80 30.12 4.59
C GLN A 57 5.12 30.69 3.34
N PHE A 58 4.22 31.62 3.49
CA PHE A 58 3.57 32.30 2.36
C PHE A 58 4.60 33.03 1.50
N GLN A 59 5.50 33.79 2.09
CA GLN A 59 6.56 34.49 1.36
C GLN A 59 7.42 33.52 0.54
N LYS A 60 7.88 32.41 1.14
CA LYS A 60 8.62 31.36 0.43
C LYS A 60 7.83 30.72 -0.71
N GLN A 61 6.52 30.67 -0.60
CA GLN A 61 5.68 30.11 -1.67
C GLN A 61 5.49 31.08 -2.82
N ILE A 62 5.35 32.39 -2.55
CA ILE A 62 5.21 33.40 -3.61
C ILE A 62 6.53 33.64 -4.36
N GLU A 63 7.69 33.43 -3.74
CA GLU A 63 8.98 33.40 -4.44
C GLU A 63 8.99 32.35 -5.56
N ILE A 64 8.48 31.13 -5.28
CA ILE A 64 8.34 30.06 -6.28
C ILE A 64 7.41 30.49 -7.44
N LEU A 65 6.48 31.41 -7.18
CA LEU A 65 5.59 31.98 -8.17
C LEU A 65 6.24 33.14 -8.99
N GLY A 66 7.51 33.45 -8.75
CA GLY A 66 8.29 34.43 -9.48
C GLY A 66 8.21 35.83 -8.91
N PHE A 67 7.95 36.00 -7.62
CA PHE A 67 8.14 37.28 -6.91
C PHE A 67 9.60 37.40 -6.49
N GLU A 68 10.33 38.41 -7.00
CA GLU A 68 11.77 38.54 -6.80
C GLU A 68 12.15 39.21 -5.46
N ARG A 69 11.18 39.75 -4.74
CA ARG A 69 11.39 40.40 -3.43
C ARG A 69 10.41 39.92 -2.40
N GLU A 70 10.88 39.79 -1.16
CA GLU A 70 10.00 39.60 0.01
C GLU A 70 9.07 40.79 0.14
N LEU A 71 7.77 40.51 0.35
CA LEU A 71 6.80 41.56 0.66
C LEU A 71 7.09 42.14 2.06
N GLU A 72 7.02 43.44 2.22
CA GLU A 72 7.19 44.08 3.54
C GLU A 72 6.10 43.60 4.50
N ILE A 73 6.47 43.09 5.67
CA ILE A 73 5.54 42.61 6.68
C ILE A 73 5.39 43.65 7.79
N LYS A 74 4.18 44.11 8.02
CA LYS A 74 3.84 45.01 9.12
C LYS A 74 2.93 44.31 10.11
N TYR A 75 3.42 44.03 11.31
CA TYR A 75 2.62 43.52 12.41
C TYR A 75 1.92 44.68 13.13
N VAL A 76 0.58 44.58 13.28
CA VAL A 76 -0.22 45.56 13.98
C VAL A 76 -0.88 44.93 15.20
N GLN A 77 -1.10 45.75 16.26
CA GLN A 77 -1.86 45.29 17.42
C GLN A 77 -3.35 45.08 17.09
N GLU A 78 -3.99 44.15 17.76
CA GLU A 78 -5.44 43.87 17.64
C GLU A 78 -6.22 45.15 17.91
N ASN A 79 -6.77 45.86 17.03
CA ASN A 79 -7.62 47.05 17.10
C ASN A 79 -7.11 48.32 16.43
N LEU A 80 -6.02 48.33 15.71
CA LEU A 80 -5.60 49.51 14.94
C LEU A 80 -6.28 49.52 13.55
N LYS A 81 -6.87 50.66 13.16
CA LYS A 81 -7.26 50.92 11.77
C LYS A 81 -6.01 50.87 10.90
N LEU A 82 -6.02 50.00 9.92
CA LEU A 82 -4.91 49.82 9.01
C LEU A 82 -4.71 51.00 8.08
N PRO A 83 -3.50 51.45 7.81
CA PRO A 83 -3.25 52.56 6.92
C PRO A 83 -3.73 52.31 5.50
N GLN A 84 -4.28 53.32 4.85
CA GLN A 84 -4.64 53.30 3.43
C GLN A 84 -3.36 53.34 2.59
N SER A 85 -2.78 52.22 2.25
CA SER A 85 -1.62 52.10 1.38
C SER A 85 -1.94 51.35 0.09
N GLU A 86 -1.13 51.58 -0.95
CA GLU A 86 -1.26 50.91 -2.25
C GLU A 86 -1.06 49.38 -2.09
N SER A 87 -1.96 48.60 -2.65
CA SER A 87 -1.92 47.13 -2.77
C SER A 87 -1.51 46.38 -1.48
N VAL A 88 -2.46 46.06 -0.61
CA VAL A 88 -2.18 45.44 0.69
C VAL A 88 -2.82 44.05 0.78
N ILE A 89 -2.09 43.08 1.33
CA ILE A 89 -2.65 41.82 1.82
C ILE A 89 -2.92 42.00 3.32
N GLU A 90 -4.16 42.07 3.71
CA GLU A 90 -4.58 42.15 5.11
C GLU A 90 -4.91 40.74 5.62
N ILE A 91 -4.16 40.28 6.64
CA ILE A 91 -4.34 38.98 7.26
C ILE A 91 -4.73 39.16 8.71
N CYS A 92 -6.00 38.98 9.04
CA CYS A 92 -6.57 39.29 10.33
C CYS A 92 -7.11 38.04 11.03
N LYS A 93 -6.70 37.90 12.31
CA LYS A 93 -7.37 36.99 13.24
C LYS A 93 -8.41 37.79 13.99
N LYS A 94 -9.69 37.52 13.74
CA LYS A 94 -10.81 38.29 14.34
C LYS A 94 -11.95 37.29 14.66
N ASN A 95 -12.73 37.62 15.70
CA ASN A 95 -14.02 36.97 15.90
C ASN A 95 -14.98 37.57 14.88
N PHE A 96 -15.66 36.79 14.08
CA PHE A 96 -16.59 37.17 13.01
C PHE A 96 -17.84 37.94 13.50
N PRO A 97 -17.81 39.17 13.99
CA PRO A 97 -18.99 39.81 14.57
C PRO A 97 -19.87 40.59 13.54
N GLU A 98 -19.35 40.92 12.35
CA GLU A 98 -20.01 41.86 11.46
C GLU A 98 -20.66 41.25 10.21
N LEU A 99 -20.47 39.99 9.94
CA LEU A 99 -21.18 39.30 8.89
C LEU A 99 -22.26 38.44 9.55
N ASN A 100 -23.53 38.84 9.37
CA ASN A 100 -24.68 38.13 9.90
C ASN A 100 -24.83 36.74 9.22
N PHE A 101 -23.93 35.84 9.54
CA PHE A 101 -23.83 34.47 9.02
C PHE A 101 -24.52 33.46 9.94
N ASP A 102 -25.57 33.85 10.66
CA ASP A 102 -26.24 33.03 11.64
C ASP A 102 -26.63 31.64 11.11
N ASP A 103 -26.99 31.51 9.84
CA ASP A 103 -27.29 30.23 9.22
C ASP A 103 -26.05 29.37 8.92
N PHE A 104 -24.85 29.94 8.89
CA PHE A 104 -23.59 29.23 8.60
C PHE A 104 -22.79 28.88 9.86
N LEU A 105 -22.98 29.54 10.99
CA LEU A 105 -22.08 29.53 12.14
C LEU A 105 -22.37 28.48 13.24
N HIS A 106 -23.45 27.71 13.12
CA HIS A 106 -23.80 26.72 14.17
C HIS A 106 -22.88 25.51 14.26
N ASN A 107 -21.86 25.39 13.44
CA ASN A 107 -20.92 24.25 13.43
C ASN A 107 -19.55 24.66 13.96
N LYS A 108 -19.09 24.04 15.06
CA LYS A 108 -17.78 24.29 15.69
C LYS A 108 -16.58 24.14 14.72
N ASN A 109 -16.67 23.29 13.69
CA ASN A 109 -15.62 23.14 12.69
C ASN A 109 -15.45 24.39 11.82
N LYS A 110 -16.48 25.19 11.65
CA LYS A 110 -16.45 26.45 10.89
C LYS A 110 -15.53 27.45 11.60
N ILE A 111 -15.64 27.53 12.93
CA ILE A 111 -14.83 28.44 13.75
C ILE A 111 -13.36 28.03 13.74
N GLU A 112 -13.07 26.73 13.90
CA GLU A 112 -11.68 26.25 14.02
C GLU A 112 -10.92 26.26 12.70
N GLN A 113 -11.57 26.08 11.54
CA GLN A 113 -10.90 25.83 10.25
C GLN A 113 -11.46 26.69 9.11
N GLY A 114 -12.47 27.49 9.37
CA GLY A 114 -13.09 28.38 8.39
C GLY A 114 -12.28 29.65 8.16
N TYR A 115 -12.49 30.26 7.01
CA TYR A 115 -11.91 31.54 6.63
C TYR A 115 -12.78 32.27 5.62
N ILE A 116 -12.58 33.58 5.55
CA ILE A 116 -13.10 34.47 4.51
C ILE A 116 -11.91 34.99 3.72
N LEU A 117 -12.01 34.98 2.39
CA LEU A 117 -11.05 35.60 1.51
C LEU A 117 -11.80 36.49 0.52
N ILE A 118 -11.45 37.77 0.51
CA ILE A 118 -12.00 38.76 -0.41
C ILE A 118 -10.85 39.42 -1.17
N SER A 119 -10.92 39.45 -2.47
CA SER A 119 -10.04 40.24 -3.31
C SER A 119 -10.85 41.27 -4.10
N ASN A 120 -10.40 42.52 -4.11
CA ASN A 120 -10.97 43.62 -4.87
C ASN A 120 -9.87 44.30 -5.70
N LYS A 121 -10.14 45.48 -6.27
CA LYS A 121 -9.19 46.21 -7.15
C LYS A 121 -7.87 46.63 -6.49
N SER A 122 -7.84 46.72 -5.14
CA SER A 122 -6.68 47.27 -4.42
C SER A 122 -6.19 46.42 -3.27
N LYS A 123 -7.02 45.51 -2.77
CA LYS A 123 -6.72 44.75 -1.54
C LYS A 123 -7.10 43.30 -1.63
N ILE A 124 -6.36 42.44 -0.90
CA ILE A 124 -6.75 41.09 -0.52
C ILE A 124 -6.91 41.09 0.98
N TYR A 125 -8.03 40.52 1.40
CA TYR A 125 -8.39 40.39 2.79
C TYR A 125 -8.61 38.92 3.14
N ILE A 126 -7.92 38.42 4.18
CA ILE A 126 -8.09 37.11 4.73
C ILE A 126 -8.40 37.23 6.20
N GLU A 127 -9.55 36.71 6.62
CA GLU A 127 -9.99 36.67 8.01
C GLU A 127 -10.36 35.26 8.45
N ALA A 128 -9.99 34.90 9.68
CA ALA A 128 -10.40 33.68 10.34
C ALA A 128 -10.27 33.78 11.86
N ASP A 129 -11.04 32.98 12.60
CA ASP A 129 -10.97 32.91 14.08
C ASP A 129 -9.73 32.17 14.60
N SER A 130 -9.10 31.36 13.76
CA SER A 130 -7.97 30.54 14.14
C SER A 130 -6.79 30.70 13.18
N SER A 131 -5.58 30.43 13.68
CA SER A 131 -4.37 30.40 12.85
C SER A 131 -4.43 29.31 11.77
N GLN A 132 -5.16 28.20 11.99
CA GLN A 132 -5.39 27.18 10.98
C GLN A 132 -6.31 27.67 9.86
N GLY A 133 -7.36 28.43 10.20
CA GLY A 133 -8.24 29.06 9.20
C GLY A 133 -7.46 30.06 8.34
N ILE A 134 -6.63 30.91 8.95
CA ILE A 134 -5.72 31.83 8.22
C ILE A 134 -4.80 31.05 7.28
N PHE A 135 -4.19 29.97 7.78
CA PHE A 135 -3.34 29.12 6.96
C PHE A 135 -4.08 28.59 5.73
N TYR A 136 -5.31 28.11 5.89
CA TYR A 136 -6.13 27.61 4.77
C TYR A 136 -6.55 28.73 3.80
N GLY A 137 -6.84 29.92 4.30
CA GLY A 137 -7.11 31.11 3.47
C GLY A 137 -5.89 31.45 2.59
N ILE A 138 -4.70 31.43 3.17
CA ILE A 138 -3.43 31.63 2.46
C ILE A 138 -3.20 30.54 1.41
N GLN A 139 -3.46 29.25 1.72
CA GLN A 139 -3.33 28.20 0.71
C GLN A 139 -4.27 28.42 -0.48
N THR A 140 -5.50 28.92 -0.21
CA THR A 140 -6.44 29.28 -1.26
C THR A 140 -5.97 30.50 -2.07
N LEU A 141 -5.38 31.50 -1.41
CA LEU A 141 -4.79 32.65 -2.10
C LEU A 141 -3.66 32.20 -3.07
N ILE A 142 -2.77 31.32 -2.63
CA ILE A 142 -1.71 30.78 -3.46
C ILE A 142 -2.27 30.04 -4.69
N GLN A 143 -3.36 29.28 -4.51
CA GLN A 143 -4.03 28.61 -5.62
C GLN A 143 -4.66 29.63 -6.59
N LEU A 144 -5.27 30.71 -6.09
CA LEU A 144 -5.78 31.82 -6.93
C LEU A 144 -4.66 32.46 -7.75
N MET A 145 -3.50 32.71 -7.14
CA MET A 145 -2.33 33.26 -7.83
C MET A 145 -1.83 32.33 -8.93
N ASN A 146 -1.86 31.03 -8.70
CA ASN A 146 -1.48 30.02 -9.70
C ASN A 146 -2.48 29.88 -10.85
N SER A 147 -3.75 30.25 -10.63
CA SER A 147 -4.81 30.08 -11.62
C SER A 147 -4.77 31.11 -12.75
N THR A 148 -3.93 32.14 -12.65
CA THR A 148 -3.78 33.17 -13.66
C THR A 148 -2.53 32.99 -14.52
N SER A 149 -2.61 33.36 -15.79
CA SER A 149 -1.52 33.16 -16.75
C SER A 149 -0.23 33.89 -16.37
N THR A 150 -0.33 34.99 -15.65
CA THR A 150 0.80 35.82 -15.25
C THR A 150 1.23 35.64 -13.81
N LYS A 151 0.60 34.77 -13.05
CA LYS A 151 0.85 34.48 -11.59
C LYS A 151 0.88 35.71 -10.67
N LYS A 152 1.03 36.93 -11.20
CA LYS A 152 1.02 38.23 -10.49
C LYS A 152 -0.36 38.91 -10.51
N LEU A 153 -1.36 38.26 -11.10
CA LEU A 153 -2.74 38.76 -11.18
C LEU A 153 -3.68 37.86 -10.38
N ILE A 154 -4.65 38.45 -9.74
CA ILE A 154 -5.63 37.70 -8.95
C ILE A 154 -7.05 38.13 -9.34
N SER A 155 -7.92 37.17 -9.57
CA SER A 155 -9.34 37.43 -9.83
C SER A 155 -10.00 38.07 -8.62
N GLN A 156 -10.93 39.00 -8.86
CA GLN A 156 -11.72 39.63 -7.80
C GLN A 156 -12.80 38.64 -7.36
N VAL A 157 -12.68 38.11 -6.14
CA VAL A 157 -13.53 37.06 -5.61
C VAL A 157 -13.99 37.34 -4.19
N VAL A 158 -15.11 36.72 -3.83
CA VAL A 158 -15.51 36.49 -2.43
C VAL A 158 -15.55 34.97 -2.21
N ILE A 159 -14.80 34.50 -1.23
CA ILE A 159 -14.76 33.13 -0.79
C ILE A 159 -15.08 33.07 0.68
N ILE A 160 -16.08 32.25 1.05
CA ILE A 160 -16.37 31.87 2.43
C ILE A 160 -16.29 30.37 2.50
N ASP A 161 -15.35 29.86 3.30
CA ASP A 161 -15.00 28.45 3.19
C ASP A 161 -14.71 27.82 4.55
N PHE A 162 -15.11 26.56 4.70
CA PHE A 162 -14.93 25.75 5.91
C PHE A 162 -15.16 24.27 5.57
N PRO A 163 -14.50 23.31 6.27
CA PRO A 163 -14.75 21.90 6.02
C PRO A 163 -16.02 21.39 6.71
N LEU A 164 -16.75 20.50 6.05
CA LEU A 164 -17.86 19.76 6.67
C LEU A 164 -17.38 18.60 7.56
N LEU A 165 -16.25 17.96 7.22
CA LEU A 165 -15.59 17.00 8.10
C LEU A 165 -14.40 17.65 8.81
N LYS A 166 -14.41 17.57 10.16
CA LYS A 166 -13.33 18.14 10.99
C LYS A 166 -11.98 17.49 10.73
N ILE A 167 -11.96 16.17 10.60
CA ILE A 167 -10.77 15.34 10.36
C ILE A 167 -10.75 14.94 8.89
N ARG A 168 -9.68 15.28 8.20
CA ARG A 168 -9.37 14.88 6.83
C ARG A 168 -7.94 14.42 6.80
N GLY A 169 -7.75 13.14 6.58
CA GLY A 169 -6.43 12.59 6.76
C GLY A 169 -6.06 11.50 5.80
N VAL A 170 -4.82 11.08 5.94
CA VAL A 170 -4.25 9.99 5.18
C VAL A 170 -3.56 9.00 6.09
N SER A 171 -3.63 7.73 5.72
CA SER A 171 -2.90 6.64 6.37
C SER A 171 -1.90 6.08 5.38
N ASP A 172 -0.61 6.25 5.69
CA ASP A 172 0.50 5.93 4.80
C ASP A 172 1.24 4.69 5.29
N ASP A 173 1.18 3.61 4.51
CA ASP A 173 1.90 2.38 4.82
C ASP A 173 3.39 2.53 4.49
N ILE A 174 4.17 2.74 5.54
CA ILE A 174 5.64 2.83 5.52
C ILE A 174 6.31 1.51 5.90
N SER A 175 5.53 0.47 6.22
CA SER A 175 6.01 -0.75 6.86
C SER A 175 6.28 -1.92 5.91
N ARG A 176 5.66 -1.90 4.75
CA ARG A 176 5.70 -3.03 3.80
C ARG A 176 6.66 -2.80 2.64
N GLY A 177 7.90 -2.41 2.94
CA GLY A 177 9.00 -2.30 1.99
C GLY A 177 9.51 -0.88 1.74
N GLN A 178 8.65 0.07 1.36
CA GLN A 178 9.06 1.46 1.16
C GLN A 178 8.96 2.29 2.45
N ALA A 179 9.92 2.10 3.35
CA ALA A 179 10.10 3.02 4.47
C ALA A 179 10.54 4.38 3.93
N ALA A 180 9.65 5.37 3.92
CA ALA A 180 9.93 6.70 3.38
C ALA A 180 11.11 7.37 4.08
N THR A 181 11.89 8.21 3.38
CA THR A 181 12.83 9.11 4.05
C THR A 181 12.05 10.20 4.82
N VAL A 182 12.66 10.80 5.83
CA VAL A 182 12.03 11.90 6.59
C VAL A 182 11.73 13.09 5.67
N GLU A 183 12.61 13.38 4.74
CA GLU A 183 12.46 14.44 3.75
C GLU A 183 11.25 14.16 2.84
N ASN A 184 11.06 12.92 2.41
CA ASN A 184 9.89 12.56 1.61
C ASN A 184 8.59 12.67 2.43
N LEU A 185 8.59 12.26 3.70
CA LEU A 185 7.43 12.47 4.58
C LEU A 185 7.13 13.95 4.79
N LYS A 186 8.14 14.79 4.97
CA LYS A 186 7.98 16.26 5.05
C LYS A 186 7.39 16.83 3.77
N LYS A 187 7.88 16.37 2.59
CA LYS A 187 7.33 16.75 1.29
C LYS A 187 5.85 16.40 1.18
N PHE A 188 5.46 15.17 1.60
CA PHE A 188 4.06 14.75 1.61
C PHE A 188 3.22 15.60 2.56
N ILE A 189 3.67 15.84 3.79
CA ILE A 189 2.98 16.68 4.78
C ILE A 189 2.76 18.09 4.21
N LYS A 190 3.82 18.72 3.67
CA LYS A 190 3.72 20.05 3.06
C LYS A 190 2.72 20.07 1.91
N THR A 191 2.80 19.11 1.01
CA THR A 191 1.90 19.03 -0.15
C THR A 191 0.45 18.81 0.28
N LEU A 192 0.21 17.86 1.19
CA LEU A 192 -1.14 17.54 1.64
C LEU A 192 -1.77 18.68 2.47
N SER A 193 -0.96 19.40 3.26
CA SER A 193 -1.44 20.58 3.99
C SER A 193 -1.85 21.72 3.06
N HIS A 194 -1.16 21.89 1.91
CA HIS A 194 -1.57 22.82 0.85
C HIS A 194 -2.98 22.51 0.33
N PHE A 195 -3.34 21.22 0.27
CA PHE A 195 -4.68 20.76 -0.07
C PHE A 195 -5.57 20.53 1.16
N LYS A 196 -5.26 21.15 2.30
CA LYS A 196 -6.07 21.21 3.53
C LYS A 196 -6.32 19.86 4.20
N ILE A 197 -5.47 18.86 4.00
CA ILE A 197 -5.37 17.66 4.83
C ILE A 197 -4.76 18.05 6.18
N ASN A 198 -5.33 17.56 7.28
CA ASN A 198 -4.92 17.94 8.63
C ASN A 198 -4.52 16.75 9.54
N HIS A 199 -4.56 15.51 9.06
CA HIS A 199 -4.13 14.33 9.81
C HIS A 199 -3.26 13.44 8.94
N TYR A 200 -2.16 12.92 9.52
CA TYR A 200 -1.25 12.01 8.84
C TYR A 200 -0.91 10.83 9.74
N TYR A 201 -1.28 9.63 9.35
CA TYR A 201 -1.08 8.40 10.11
C TYR A 201 0.09 7.61 9.55
N LEU A 202 1.06 7.26 10.41
CA LEU A 202 2.17 6.36 10.08
C LEU A 202 1.80 4.92 10.47
N VAL A 203 1.76 4.03 9.47
CA VAL A 203 1.27 2.66 9.64
C VAL A 203 2.32 1.73 10.23
N TYR A 204 1.90 0.93 11.20
CA TYR A 204 2.62 -0.16 11.87
C TYR A 204 3.88 0.27 12.61
N MET A 205 3.72 1.27 13.48
CA MET A 205 4.81 1.77 14.29
C MET A 205 5.39 0.73 15.28
N GLN A 206 4.70 -0.40 15.53
CA GLN A 206 5.24 -1.49 16.34
C GLN A 206 6.50 -2.13 15.75
N ASP A 207 6.66 -2.11 14.43
CA ASP A 207 7.87 -2.63 13.77
C ASP A 207 8.62 -1.60 12.91
N MET A 208 8.15 -0.35 12.90
CA MET A 208 8.77 0.76 12.17
C MET A 208 9.37 1.85 13.07
N PHE A 209 9.48 1.60 14.36
CA PHE A 209 10.13 2.48 15.32
C PHE A 209 11.30 1.76 16.00
N LYS A 210 12.40 2.47 16.28
CA LYS A 210 13.57 1.93 16.96
C LYS A 210 13.36 2.02 18.47
N PHE A 211 12.87 0.93 19.06
CA PHE A 211 12.67 0.82 20.50
C PHE A 211 13.98 0.53 21.23
N GLU A 212 14.26 1.27 22.30
CA GLU A 212 15.52 1.10 23.06
C GLU A 212 15.61 -0.29 23.69
N LYS A 213 14.51 -0.75 24.31
CA LYS A 213 14.45 -2.05 24.97
C LYS A 213 14.39 -3.25 23.99
N TYR A 214 14.02 -3.01 22.72
CA TYR A 214 13.84 -4.04 21.72
C TYR A 214 14.57 -3.69 20.42
N PRO A 215 15.93 -3.59 20.43
CA PRO A 215 16.70 -3.04 19.29
C PRO A 215 16.69 -3.93 18.04
N ASP A 216 16.27 -5.18 18.15
CA ASP A 216 16.10 -6.10 17.04
C ASP A 216 14.76 -5.92 16.28
N ILE A 217 13.79 -5.23 16.87
CA ILE A 217 12.54 -4.85 16.19
C ILE A 217 12.85 -3.74 15.19
N GLY A 218 12.36 -3.88 13.96
CA GLY A 218 12.57 -2.92 12.90
C GLY A 218 13.97 -2.90 12.27
N LYS A 219 14.90 -3.73 12.74
CA LYS A 219 16.24 -3.85 12.15
C LYS A 219 16.16 -4.36 10.71
N GLY A 220 16.79 -3.65 9.77
CA GLY A 220 16.77 -3.97 8.34
C GLY A 220 15.44 -3.68 7.66
N ARG A 221 14.58 -2.83 8.25
CA ARG A 221 13.28 -2.43 7.71
C ARG A 221 13.12 -0.92 7.50
N GLY A 222 14.17 -0.15 7.76
CA GLY A 222 14.12 1.31 7.68
C GLY A 222 13.40 1.99 8.85
N ALA A 223 13.30 1.33 10.01
CA ALA A 223 12.63 1.87 11.19
C ALA A 223 13.19 3.24 11.62
N TYR A 224 12.31 4.10 12.12
CA TYR A 224 12.62 5.48 12.49
C TYR A 224 13.15 5.59 13.91
N SER A 225 14.12 6.47 14.11
CA SER A 225 14.66 6.85 15.42
C SER A 225 13.74 7.87 16.12
N LYS A 226 13.93 8.03 17.42
CA LYS A 226 13.27 9.10 18.23
C LYS A 226 13.52 10.50 17.65
N ALA A 227 14.75 10.77 17.17
CA ALA A 227 15.10 12.07 16.57
C ALA A 227 14.36 12.33 15.26
N GLU A 228 14.30 11.33 14.35
CA GLU A 228 13.57 11.45 13.09
C GLU A 228 12.08 11.73 13.30
N ILE A 229 11.44 11.05 14.26
CA ILE A 229 10.01 11.26 14.53
C ILE A 229 9.77 12.62 15.22
N LYS A 230 10.64 13.07 16.15
CA LYS A 230 10.51 14.40 16.77
C LYS A 230 10.61 15.53 15.75
N ASP A 231 11.56 15.43 14.81
CA ASP A 231 11.73 16.40 13.72
C ASP A 231 10.49 16.41 12.80
N LEU A 232 10.02 15.23 12.41
CA LEU A 232 8.82 15.10 11.58
C LEU A 232 7.56 15.66 12.29
N PHE A 233 7.41 15.38 13.59
CA PHE A 233 6.28 15.88 14.38
C PHE A 233 6.29 17.41 14.48
N ALA A 234 7.45 18.01 14.77
CA ALA A 234 7.61 19.46 14.81
C ALA A 234 7.30 20.11 13.45
N TYR A 235 7.73 19.46 12.36
CA TYR A 235 7.44 19.91 11.00
C TYR A 235 5.95 19.84 10.67
N ALA A 236 5.29 18.72 10.98
CA ALA A 236 3.86 18.52 10.75
C ALA A 236 3.02 19.58 11.47
N LYS A 237 3.38 19.89 12.73
CA LYS A 237 2.69 20.91 13.54
C LYS A 237 2.73 22.31 12.88
N LYS A 238 3.84 22.69 12.25
CA LYS A 238 3.98 23.95 11.50
C LYS A 238 3.12 23.98 10.22
N HIS A 239 2.62 22.85 9.79
CA HIS A 239 1.72 22.72 8.62
C HIS A 239 0.27 22.41 9.02
N PHE A 240 -0.07 22.55 10.31
CA PHE A 240 -1.39 22.20 10.85
C PHE A 240 -1.82 20.76 10.53
N VAL A 241 -0.86 19.85 10.52
CA VAL A 241 -1.08 18.42 10.32
C VAL A 241 -0.76 17.69 11.62
N GLU A 242 -1.74 16.97 12.15
CA GLU A 242 -1.60 16.09 13.29
C GLU A 242 -0.91 14.80 12.84
N LEU A 243 0.27 14.49 13.41
CA LEU A 243 1.01 13.27 13.11
C LEU A 243 0.68 12.19 14.13
N ILE A 244 0.17 11.04 13.68
CA ILE A 244 -0.43 10.02 14.54
C ILE A 244 0.19 8.65 14.24
N PRO A 245 0.59 7.87 15.27
CA PRO A 245 1.03 6.50 15.06
C PRO A 245 -0.16 5.56 14.92
N ILE A 246 -0.11 4.61 13.97
CA ILE A 246 -0.91 3.39 14.00
C ILE A 246 0.00 2.30 14.58
N PHE A 247 -0.35 1.84 15.77
CA PHE A 247 0.38 0.82 16.49
C PHE A 247 -0.53 -0.38 16.72
N GLN A 248 -0.20 -1.49 16.12
CA GLN A 248 -0.99 -2.70 16.26
C GLN A 248 -0.83 -3.31 17.65
N THR A 249 -1.94 -3.51 18.33
CA THR A 249 -1.92 -4.04 19.70
C THR A 249 -2.30 -5.51 19.80
N ILE A 250 -2.66 -6.15 18.69
CA ILE A 250 -3.06 -7.56 18.69
C ILE A 250 -2.76 -8.29 17.37
N GLY A 251 -3.22 -7.80 16.21
CA GLY A 251 -2.92 -8.35 14.88
C GLY A 251 -1.62 -7.81 14.29
N HIS A 252 -1.21 -8.30 13.13
CA HIS A 252 -0.06 -7.81 12.35
C HIS A 252 1.29 -7.79 13.10
N TRP A 253 1.50 -8.76 13.98
CA TRP A 253 2.76 -8.97 14.71
C TRP A 253 3.67 -10.00 14.06
N ASP A 254 3.34 -10.51 12.90
CA ASP A 254 4.08 -11.57 12.21
C ASP A 254 5.56 -11.22 11.98
N ASN A 255 5.91 -9.95 11.70
CA ASN A 255 7.30 -9.49 11.57
C ASN A 255 8.10 -9.59 12.87
N ILE A 256 7.46 -9.58 14.00
CA ILE A 256 8.07 -9.71 15.33
C ILE A 256 7.98 -11.16 15.80
N LEU A 257 6.79 -11.77 15.71
CA LEU A 257 6.52 -13.10 16.24
C LEU A 257 7.17 -14.25 15.45
N HIS A 258 7.74 -14.01 14.24
CA HIS A 258 8.55 -15.01 13.56
C HIS A 258 9.94 -15.20 14.20
N LYS A 259 10.40 -14.23 15.01
CA LYS A 259 11.69 -14.31 15.70
C LYS A 259 11.54 -15.14 16.98
N LYS A 260 12.42 -16.13 17.18
CA LYS A 260 12.36 -17.10 18.31
C LYS A 260 12.20 -16.44 19.68
N LYS A 261 12.84 -15.30 19.90
CA LYS A 261 12.77 -14.50 21.14
C LYS A 261 11.35 -14.11 21.54
N TYR A 262 10.46 -13.90 20.55
CA TYR A 262 9.10 -13.38 20.74
C TYR A 262 8.00 -14.44 20.63
N TRP A 263 8.31 -15.71 20.31
CA TRP A 263 7.30 -16.77 20.14
C TRP A 263 6.34 -16.93 21.31
N GLN A 264 6.87 -16.74 22.53
CA GLN A 264 6.06 -16.84 23.76
C GLN A 264 4.93 -15.79 23.86
N TYR A 265 4.99 -14.72 23.06
CA TYR A 265 4.00 -13.64 23.05
C TYR A 265 2.92 -13.82 21.98
N GLY A 266 3.08 -14.76 21.06
CA GLY A 266 2.14 -15.05 19.99
C GLY A 266 1.25 -16.25 20.32
N GLU A 267 0.22 -16.43 19.51
CA GLU A 267 -0.63 -17.65 19.57
C GLU A 267 0.19 -18.91 19.28
N PHE A 268 1.16 -18.80 18.38
CA PHE A 268 2.12 -19.82 17.98
C PHE A 268 3.30 -19.18 17.26
N PRO A 269 4.42 -19.89 17.05
CA PRO A 269 5.55 -19.35 16.28
C PRO A 269 5.11 -18.89 14.88
N GLY A 270 5.38 -17.61 14.54
CA GLY A 270 5.00 -17.01 13.26
C GLY A 270 3.53 -16.59 13.14
N SER A 271 2.75 -16.66 14.23
CA SER A 271 1.40 -16.09 14.26
C SER A 271 1.40 -14.60 13.93
N ASN A 272 0.31 -14.12 13.34
CA ASN A 272 0.12 -12.68 13.20
C ASN A 272 -0.46 -12.03 14.47
N SER A 273 -0.97 -12.82 15.41
CA SER A 273 -1.70 -12.33 16.56
C SER A 273 -0.97 -12.60 17.86
N LEU A 274 -1.00 -11.61 18.76
CA LEU A 274 -0.54 -11.74 20.13
C LEU A 274 -1.44 -12.71 20.91
N ASN A 275 -0.83 -13.42 21.88
CA ASN A 275 -1.54 -14.25 22.86
C ASN A 275 -2.13 -13.36 23.95
N ILE A 276 -3.40 -12.99 23.82
CA ILE A 276 -4.10 -12.10 24.77
C ILE A 276 -4.40 -12.72 26.15
N ALA A 277 -4.14 -14.01 26.32
CA ALA A 277 -4.18 -14.68 27.63
C ALA A 277 -2.88 -14.52 28.44
N ASN A 278 -1.81 -14.03 27.83
CA ASN A 278 -0.51 -13.85 28.44
C ASN A 278 -0.32 -12.39 28.90
N ASP A 279 -0.34 -12.15 30.22
CA ASP A 279 -0.21 -10.78 30.77
C ASP A 279 1.12 -10.10 30.43
N LYS A 280 2.18 -10.85 30.13
CA LYS A 280 3.48 -10.28 29.71
C LYS A 280 3.40 -9.49 28.39
N ILE A 281 2.39 -9.73 27.54
CA ILE A 281 2.22 -8.90 26.34
C ILE A 281 1.90 -7.45 26.70
N TYR A 282 1.19 -7.20 27.79
CA TYR A 282 0.82 -5.84 28.21
C TYR A 282 2.02 -5.06 28.73
N GLU A 283 3.02 -5.71 29.32
CA GLU A 283 4.28 -5.09 29.74
C GLU A 283 5.09 -4.62 28.49
N ILE A 284 5.13 -5.45 27.45
CA ILE A 284 5.80 -5.08 26.19
C ILE A 284 5.06 -3.93 25.51
N LEU A 285 3.73 -4.04 25.39
CA LEU A 285 2.90 -3.01 24.75
C LEU A 285 2.99 -1.68 25.51
N ASP A 286 2.94 -1.70 26.84
CA ASP A 286 3.09 -0.52 27.69
C ASP A 286 4.44 0.16 27.46
N GLY A 287 5.54 -0.60 27.49
CA GLY A 287 6.88 -0.07 27.25
C GLY A 287 7.04 0.53 25.85
N MET A 288 6.49 -0.13 24.81
CA MET A 288 6.56 0.39 23.44
C MET A 288 5.69 1.64 23.26
N ILE A 289 4.48 1.67 23.84
CA ILE A 289 3.57 2.83 23.80
C ILE A 289 4.20 4.01 24.55
N LYS A 290 4.87 3.77 25.68
CA LYS A 290 5.65 4.78 26.40
C LYS A 290 6.68 5.43 25.49
N ASP A 291 7.53 4.63 24.82
CA ASP A 291 8.56 5.15 23.91
C ASP A 291 7.95 6.02 22.79
N LEU A 292 6.81 5.59 22.22
CA LEU A 292 6.08 6.37 21.21
C LEU A 292 5.51 7.66 21.78
N SER A 293 5.03 7.66 23.04
CA SER A 293 4.46 8.85 23.68
C SER A 293 5.50 9.97 23.94
N GLU A 294 6.78 9.63 23.95
CA GLU A 294 7.86 10.60 24.07
C GLU A 294 8.08 11.44 22.81
N VAL A 295 7.64 10.93 21.65
CA VAL A 295 7.88 11.54 20.33
C VAL A 295 6.60 11.96 19.62
N PHE A 296 5.51 11.21 19.74
CA PHE A 296 4.19 11.57 19.22
C PHE A 296 3.39 12.32 20.29
N LYS A 297 3.50 13.64 20.31
CA LYS A 297 2.77 14.52 21.25
C LYS A 297 1.36 14.87 20.74
N SER A 298 0.74 13.95 20.01
CA SER A 298 -0.64 14.02 19.52
C SER A 298 -1.63 13.74 20.66
N GLU A 299 -2.84 14.29 20.54
CA GLU A 299 -3.95 13.83 21.38
C GLU A 299 -4.49 12.45 20.94
N TYR A 300 -4.18 12.03 19.71
CA TYR A 300 -4.69 10.80 19.08
C TYR A 300 -3.66 9.66 19.15
N PHE A 301 -4.16 8.46 19.34
CA PHE A 301 -3.40 7.22 19.20
C PHE A 301 -4.27 6.16 18.56
N HIS A 302 -3.77 5.48 17.51
CA HIS A 302 -4.49 4.41 16.84
C HIS A 302 -3.94 3.05 17.26
N ILE A 303 -4.76 2.25 17.94
CA ILE A 303 -4.37 0.95 18.48
C ILE A 303 -4.43 -0.21 17.47
N GLY A 304 -4.77 0.06 16.20
CA GLY A 304 -4.95 -0.95 15.18
C GLY A 304 -6.08 -1.91 15.50
N ALA A 305 -5.72 -3.15 15.85
CA ALA A 305 -6.60 -4.22 16.31
C ALA A 305 -7.50 -4.84 15.23
N ASP A 306 -7.13 -4.65 13.96
CA ASP A 306 -7.74 -5.34 12.83
C ASP A 306 -7.09 -6.72 12.59
N GLU A 307 -7.81 -7.54 11.84
CA GLU A 307 -7.33 -8.79 11.25
C GLU A 307 -6.58 -9.76 12.19
N SER A 308 -6.94 -9.81 13.47
CA SER A 308 -6.32 -10.68 14.48
C SER A 308 -6.91 -12.10 14.50
N TRP A 309 -6.77 -12.80 13.40
CA TRP A 309 -7.50 -14.06 13.13
C TRP A 309 -6.98 -15.29 13.87
N ASP A 310 -5.80 -15.23 14.47
CA ASP A 310 -5.21 -16.36 15.16
C ASP A 310 -5.62 -16.44 16.63
N VAL A 311 -6.27 -15.42 17.17
CA VAL A 311 -6.76 -15.41 18.55
C VAL A 311 -7.68 -16.60 18.82
N GLY A 312 -7.37 -17.34 19.87
CA GLY A 312 -8.09 -18.56 20.25
C GLY A 312 -7.71 -19.81 19.45
N LYS A 313 -6.70 -19.74 18.56
CA LYS A 313 -6.29 -20.91 17.77
C LYS A 313 -5.03 -21.60 18.28
N GLY A 314 -4.34 -21.02 19.24
CA GLY A 314 -3.10 -21.52 19.80
C GLY A 314 -3.06 -21.39 21.31
N ALA A 315 -2.11 -20.60 21.80
CA ALA A 315 -1.83 -20.47 23.23
C ALA A 315 -2.97 -19.85 24.04
N SER A 316 -3.82 -19.02 23.44
CA SER A 316 -4.99 -18.44 24.12
C SER A 316 -6.26 -19.30 24.06
N LYS A 317 -6.19 -20.49 23.44
CA LYS A 317 -7.39 -21.30 23.17
C LYS A 317 -8.23 -21.59 24.40
N GLU A 318 -7.64 -22.13 25.46
CA GLU A 318 -8.36 -22.48 26.70
C GLU A 318 -9.00 -21.24 27.34
N TYR A 319 -8.30 -20.11 27.35
CA TYR A 319 -8.82 -18.84 27.84
C TYR A 319 -10.03 -18.36 27.04
N VAL A 320 -9.94 -18.41 25.71
CA VAL A 320 -11.03 -18.02 24.82
C VAL A 320 -12.22 -18.96 24.93
N ASP A 321 -12.00 -20.28 25.03
CA ASP A 321 -13.06 -21.26 25.22
C ASP A 321 -13.81 -21.04 26.56
N LYS A 322 -13.09 -20.61 27.62
CA LYS A 322 -13.65 -20.34 28.94
C LYS A 322 -14.54 -19.10 29.00
N ILE A 323 -14.14 -17.99 28.38
CA ILE A 323 -14.83 -16.69 28.54
C ILE A 323 -15.57 -16.20 27.30
N GLY A 324 -15.42 -16.89 26.20
CA GLY A 324 -15.93 -16.47 24.89
C GLY A 324 -15.00 -15.46 24.19
N ILE A 325 -14.89 -15.59 22.87
CA ILE A 325 -13.95 -14.80 22.08
C ILE A 325 -14.26 -13.29 22.10
N GLY A 326 -15.53 -12.88 22.07
CA GLY A 326 -15.93 -11.47 22.16
C GLY A 326 -15.51 -10.85 23.50
N ASN A 327 -15.71 -11.57 24.61
CA ASN A 327 -15.28 -11.10 25.94
C ASN A 327 -13.75 -11.05 26.04
N ALA A 328 -13.03 -11.98 25.41
CA ALA A 328 -11.57 -11.96 25.37
C ALA A 328 -11.05 -10.70 24.65
N TYR A 329 -11.60 -10.35 23.48
CA TYR A 329 -11.30 -9.10 22.78
C TYR A 329 -11.66 -7.86 23.63
N LEU A 330 -12.85 -7.83 24.21
CA LEU A 330 -13.27 -6.69 25.03
C LEU A 330 -12.34 -6.43 26.22
N LYS A 331 -11.93 -7.49 26.92
CA LYS A 331 -10.96 -7.37 28.03
C LYS A 331 -9.62 -6.84 27.55
N HIS A 332 -9.13 -7.34 26.40
CA HIS A 332 -7.89 -6.85 25.80
C HIS A 332 -8.01 -5.36 25.46
N TYR A 333 -9.06 -4.95 24.75
CA TYR A 333 -9.25 -3.55 24.35
C TYR A 333 -9.36 -2.62 25.55
N LYS A 334 -10.03 -3.03 26.62
CA LYS A 334 -10.11 -2.25 27.87
C LYS A 334 -8.75 -2.12 28.58
N LYS A 335 -7.90 -3.16 28.55
CA LYS A 335 -6.53 -3.06 29.08
C LYS A 335 -5.70 -2.08 28.24
N ILE A 336 -5.71 -2.21 26.91
CA ILE A 336 -4.97 -1.33 26.00
C ILE A 336 -5.46 0.11 26.12
N TYR A 337 -6.78 0.34 26.21
CA TYR A 337 -7.34 1.67 26.44
C TYR A 337 -6.76 2.34 27.69
N LYS A 338 -6.66 1.61 28.81
CA LYS A 338 -6.08 2.13 30.05
C LYS A 338 -4.59 2.46 29.87
N ILE A 339 -3.83 1.58 29.23
CA ILE A 339 -2.40 1.78 28.95
C ILE A 339 -2.21 3.05 28.10
N VAL A 340 -2.94 3.18 27.00
CA VAL A 340 -2.80 4.35 26.11
C VAL A 340 -3.18 5.64 26.82
N LYS A 341 -4.25 5.62 27.63
CA LYS A 341 -4.68 6.79 28.45
C LYS A 341 -3.62 7.18 29.48
N SER A 342 -2.96 6.22 30.15
CA SER A 342 -1.93 6.51 31.16
C SER A 342 -0.70 7.21 30.58
N HIS A 343 -0.45 7.05 29.25
CA HIS A 343 0.61 7.75 28.54
C HIS A 343 0.18 9.12 27.95
N GLY A 344 -0.99 9.64 28.33
CA GLY A 344 -1.44 11.02 28.05
C GLY A 344 -2.27 11.19 26.78
N TYR A 345 -2.55 10.13 26.03
CA TYR A 345 -3.41 10.22 24.85
C TYR A 345 -4.89 10.37 25.23
N LYS A 346 -5.60 11.26 24.53
CA LYS A 346 -7.00 11.60 24.84
C LYS A 346 -7.99 10.91 23.91
N LYS A 347 -7.60 10.68 22.63
CA LYS A 347 -8.44 10.17 21.57
C LYS A 347 -7.87 8.84 21.09
N ILE A 348 -8.54 7.73 21.38
CA ILE A 348 -8.09 6.40 21.03
C ILE A 348 -8.91 5.88 19.86
N ILE A 349 -8.22 5.44 18.80
CA ILE A 349 -8.83 4.97 17.56
C ILE A 349 -8.62 3.47 17.44
N ILE A 350 -9.65 2.74 17.00
CA ILE A 350 -9.61 1.29 16.77
C ILE A 350 -10.29 0.95 15.44
N TYR A 351 -9.76 -0.04 14.71
CA TYR A 351 -10.43 -0.56 13.52
C TYR A 351 -11.69 -1.36 13.84
N HIS A 352 -12.63 -1.40 12.92
CA HIS A 352 -14.00 -1.89 13.15
C HIS A 352 -14.20 -3.40 12.94
N ASP A 353 -13.36 -4.07 12.15
CA ASP A 353 -13.66 -5.37 11.53
C ASP A 353 -13.86 -6.54 12.52
N ILE A 354 -13.27 -6.47 13.69
CA ILE A 354 -13.55 -7.41 14.81
C ILE A 354 -14.77 -6.95 15.62
N LEU A 355 -14.93 -5.65 15.83
CA LEU A 355 -15.94 -5.09 16.74
C LEU A 355 -17.36 -5.45 16.35
N TYR A 356 -17.70 -5.34 15.05
CA TYR A 356 -19.08 -5.60 14.61
C TYR A 356 -19.48 -7.08 14.61
N LYS A 357 -18.52 -8.00 14.75
CA LYS A 357 -18.77 -9.45 14.82
C LYS A 357 -19.31 -9.87 16.20
N TYR A 358 -18.95 -9.12 17.23
CA TYR A 358 -19.26 -9.43 18.61
C TYR A 358 -19.98 -8.25 19.26
N ARG A 359 -21.29 -8.44 19.53
CA ARG A 359 -22.16 -7.38 20.07
C ARG A 359 -21.65 -6.87 21.43
N GLU A 360 -21.19 -7.79 22.29
CA GLU A 360 -20.63 -7.50 23.60
C GLU A 360 -19.41 -6.57 23.54
N VAL A 361 -18.65 -6.61 22.44
CA VAL A 361 -17.52 -5.72 22.25
C VAL A 361 -18.04 -4.29 22.02
N LEU A 362 -18.96 -4.09 21.08
CA LEU A 362 -19.53 -2.75 20.78
C LEU A 362 -20.25 -2.13 21.98
N GLU A 363 -20.96 -2.94 22.77
CA GLU A 363 -21.64 -2.51 24.00
C GLU A 363 -20.65 -2.08 25.09
N GLY A 364 -19.58 -2.86 25.24
CA GLY A 364 -18.63 -2.72 26.35
C GLY A 364 -17.46 -1.76 26.11
N LEU A 365 -17.24 -1.26 24.87
CA LEU A 365 -16.18 -0.29 24.59
C LEU A 365 -16.41 1.04 25.31
N PRO A 366 -15.34 1.72 25.78
CA PRO A 366 -15.41 3.11 26.23
C PRO A 366 -16.04 4.01 25.17
N LYS A 367 -17.00 4.85 25.55
CA LYS A 367 -17.82 5.63 24.59
C LYS A 367 -17.06 6.78 23.92
N ASP A 368 -15.86 7.12 24.40
CA ASP A 368 -14.95 8.07 23.79
C ASP A 368 -13.93 7.43 22.82
N MET A 369 -13.94 6.09 22.66
CA MET A 369 -13.15 5.41 21.63
C MET A 369 -13.73 5.69 20.25
N ILE A 370 -12.87 6.04 19.32
CA ILE A 370 -13.23 6.33 17.94
C ILE A 370 -13.12 5.06 17.10
N VAL A 371 -14.19 4.67 16.46
CA VAL A 371 -14.21 3.49 15.57
C VAL A 371 -13.85 3.94 14.16
N MET A 372 -12.75 3.42 13.62
CA MET A 372 -12.36 3.64 12.23
C MET A 372 -12.93 2.51 11.36
N TYR A 373 -13.93 2.88 10.54
CA TYR A 373 -14.58 1.98 9.58
C TYR A 373 -13.86 2.01 8.25
N TRP A 374 -13.12 0.95 7.91
CA TRP A 374 -12.49 0.79 6.62
C TRP A 374 -13.27 -0.14 5.68
N LYS A 375 -13.36 0.24 4.40
CA LYS A 375 -13.94 -0.61 3.35
C LYS A 375 -13.46 -0.13 1.99
N TYR A 376 -12.99 -1.04 1.13
CA TYR A 376 -12.31 -0.71 -0.13
C TYR A 376 -13.12 -1.10 -1.38
N ASN A 377 -14.42 -1.37 -1.20
CA ASN A 377 -15.33 -1.59 -2.33
C ASN A 377 -15.94 -0.27 -2.83
N THR A 378 -16.60 -0.33 -3.97
CA THR A 378 -17.23 0.83 -4.61
C THR A 378 -18.73 0.94 -4.32
N LYS A 379 -19.23 0.27 -3.26
CA LYS A 379 -20.65 0.30 -2.88
C LYS A 379 -21.04 1.68 -2.39
N GLU A 380 -22.27 2.07 -2.67
CA GLU A 380 -22.85 3.36 -2.25
C GLU A 380 -23.43 3.30 -0.83
N ASN A 381 -23.73 2.12 -0.33
CA ASN A 381 -24.34 1.93 0.98
C ASN A 381 -23.51 1.06 1.90
N HIS A 382 -23.33 1.52 3.13
CA HIS A 382 -22.51 0.87 4.18
C HIS A 382 -23.35 0.69 5.47
N PRO A 383 -24.22 -0.33 5.54
CA PRO A 383 -25.18 -0.49 6.66
C PRO A 383 -24.52 -0.70 8.02
N ILE A 384 -23.26 -1.12 8.07
CA ILE A 384 -22.48 -1.28 9.32
C ILE A 384 -22.29 0.07 10.03
N LEU A 385 -22.20 1.19 9.30
CA LEU A 385 -22.08 2.53 9.89
C LEU A 385 -23.28 2.86 10.78
N LYS A 386 -24.50 2.52 10.34
CA LYS A 386 -25.72 2.69 11.16
C LYS A 386 -25.64 1.87 12.46
N LYS A 387 -25.18 0.61 12.37
CA LYS A 387 -25.02 -0.25 13.56
C LYS A 387 -24.02 0.34 14.56
N ILE A 388 -22.87 0.86 14.08
CA ILE A 388 -21.88 1.48 14.98
C ILE A 388 -22.47 2.73 15.64
N LYS A 389 -23.22 3.54 14.90
CA LYS A 389 -23.90 4.74 15.40
C LYS A 389 -24.89 4.44 16.53
N GLU A 390 -25.63 3.31 16.45
CA GLU A 390 -26.57 2.86 17.50
C GLU A 390 -25.90 2.71 18.87
N PHE A 391 -24.60 2.35 18.90
CA PHE A 391 -23.80 2.24 20.12
C PHE A 391 -23.21 3.58 20.61
N LYS A 392 -23.53 4.70 19.96
CA LYS A 392 -23.06 6.06 20.29
C LYS A 392 -21.53 6.18 20.33
N LEU A 393 -20.83 5.45 19.48
CA LEU A 393 -19.38 5.55 19.31
C LEU A 393 -19.06 6.57 18.21
N PRO A 394 -18.06 7.46 18.38
CA PRO A 394 -17.60 8.33 17.31
C PRO A 394 -17.04 7.52 16.14
N ILE A 395 -17.29 7.95 14.92
CA ILE A 395 -16.94 7.23 13.70
C ILE A 395 -15.99 8.08 12.85
N ILE A 396 -14.91 7.45 12.36
CA ILE A 396 -14.10 7.89 11.23
C ILE A 396 -14.26 6.86 10.13
N VAL A 397 -14.44 7.31 8.88
CA VAL A 397 -14.45 6.38 7.74
C VAL A 397 -13.11 6.34 7.05
N SER A 398 -12.69 5.14 6.60
CA SER A 398 -11.39 4.94 5.96
C SER A 398 -11.55 4.27 4.58
N PRO A 399 -11.70 5.06 3.52
CA PRO A 399 -11.56 4.56 2.16
C PRO A 399 -10.10 4.29 1.81
N SER A 400 -9.84 3.84 0.58
CA SER A 400 -8.48 3.55 0.10
C SER A 400 -8.25 4.09 -1.30
N ILE A 401 -7.00 4.47 -1.56
CA ILE A 401 -6.53 4.79 -2.91
C ILE A 401 -6.36 3.55 -3.79
N ILE A 402 -6.56 2.35 -3.25
CA ILE A 402 -6.49 1.06 -3.94
C ILE A 402 -5.19 0.90 -4.74
N ASP A 403 -4.08 1.08 -4.06
CA ASP A 403 -2.70 1.01 -4.58
C ASP A 403 -2.03 -0.35 -4.36
N TYR A 404 -2.50 -1.13 -3.41
CA TYR A 404 -1.92 -2.43 -3.06
C TYR A 404 -1.85 -3.39 -4.27
N ASN A 405 -0.71 -4.06 -4.43
CA ASN A 405 -0.41 -4.97 -5.54
C ASN A 405 -0.48 -4.36 -6.94
N ARG A 406 -0.29 -3.06 -7.08
CA ARG A 406 -0.38 -2.35 -8.34
C ARG A 406 0.88 -1.55 -8.60
N LEU A 407 1.19 -1.35 -9.87
CA LEU A 407 2.23 -0.44 -10.28
C LEU A 407 1.72 1.01 -10.30
N PHE A 408 0.43 1.19 -10.58
CA PHE A 408 -0.27 2.46 -10.56
C PHE A 408 -1.64 2.28 -9.89
N PRO A 409 -2.07 3.17 -8.98
CA PRO A 409 -3.33 3.02 -8.27
C PRO A 409 -4.55 2.90 -9.19
N SER A 410 -5.56 2.14 -8.77
CA SER A 410 -6.83 2.01 -9.52
C SER A 410 -7.71 3.22 -9.26
N PHE A 411 -7.39 4.37 -9.86
CA PHE A 411 -8.07 5.63 -9.59
C PHE A 411 -9.57 5.60 -9.86
N THR A 412 -10.05 4.90 -10.87
CA THR A 412 -11.50 4.78 -11.13
C THR A 412 -12.23 4.10 -9.97
N ARG A 413 -11.60 3.10 -9.34
CA ARG A 413 -12.17 2.45 -8.15
C ARG A 413 -11.96 3.29 -6.90
N SER A 414 -10.80 3.90 -6.76
CA SER A 414 -10.44 4.77 -5.62
C SER A 414 -11.39 5.95 -5.53
N GLU A 415 -11.59 6.69 -6.61
CA GLU A 415 -12.49 7.84 -6.66
C GLU A 415 -13.91 7.46 -6.25
N LYS A 416 -14.44 6.32 -6.74
CA LYS A 416 -15.75 5.81 -6.33
C LYS A 416 -15.78 5.39 -4.85
N ASN A 417 -14.75 4.66 -4.40
CA ASN A 417 -14.68 4.23 -3.00
C ASN A 417 -14.59 5.43 -2.05
N ILE A 418 -13.70 6.38 -2.34
CA ILE A 418 -13.51 7.61 -1.55
C ILE A 418 -14.81 8.40 -1.50
N SER A 419 -15.42 8.72 -2.66
CA SER A 419 -16.65 9.50 -2.72
C SER A 419 -17.82 8.83 -1.99
N ASN A 420 -18.03 7.53 -2.24
CA ASN A 420 -19.18 6.82 -1.67
C ASN A 420 -19.03 6.61 -0.17
N LEU A 421 -17.85 6.20 0.30
CA LEU A 421 -17.65 5.91 1.71
C LEU A 421 -17.61 7.19 2.55
N ILE A 422 -16.97 8.26 2.07
CA ILE A 422 -16.93 9.54 2.79
C ILE A 422 -18.32 10.15 2.87
N LYS A 423 -19.07 10.18 1.75
CA LYS A 423 -20.46 10.65 1.74
C LYS A 423 -21.32 9.86 2.72
N ASN A 424 -21.26 8.53 2.66
CA ASN A 424 -22.05 7.67 3.54
C ASN A 424 -21.65 7.84 5.02
N GLY A 425 -20.35 8.04 5.29
CA GLY A 425 -19.83 8.37 6.61
C GLY A 425 -20.42 9.68 7.14
N TYR A 426 -20.36 10.74 6.35
CA TYR A 426 -20.92 12.06 6.70
C TYR A 426 -22.41 11.98 7.03
N GLU A 427 -23.22 11.33 6.18
CA GLU A 427 -24.64 11.11 6.38
C GLU A 427 -24.96 10.32 7.67
N ASN A 428 -24.02 9.46 8.13
CA ASN A 428 -24.15 8.70 9.37
C ASN A 428 -23.47 9.37 10.58
N GLY A 429 -23.01 10.63 10.45
CA GLY A 429 -22.42 11.40 11.54
C GLY A 429 -20.96 11.11 11.83
N ALA A 430 -20.20 10.62 10.85
CA ALA A 430 -18.74 10.50 10.99
C ALA A 430 -18.10 11.88 11.27
N ILE A 431 -17.14 11.91 12.18
CA ILE A 431 -16.39 13.11 12.55
C ILE A 431 -15.24 13.42 11.58
N GLY A 432 -14.91 12.46 10.69
CA GLY A 432 -13.84 12.60 9.74
C GLY A 432 -13.66 11.41 8.81
N GLU A 433 -12.68 11.56 7.94
CA GLU A 433 -12.21 10.54 7.01
C GLU A 433 -10.68 10.40 7.05
N ILE A 434 -10.19 9.18 6.86
CA ILE A 434 -8.76 8.87 6.74
C ILE A 434 -8.57 7.94 5.55
N THR A 435 -8.11 8.48 4.43
CA THR A 435 -7.89 7.69 3.22
C THR A 435 -6.59 6.88 3.32
N SER A 436 -6.70 5.57 3.16
CA SER A 436 -5.58 4.63 3.35
C SER A 436 -4.84 4.33 2.05
N SER A 437 -3.54 4.17 2.18
CA SER A 437 -2.63 3.53 1.24
C SER A 437 -2.04 2.28 1.88
N TRP A 438 -1.93 1.18 1.13
CA TRP A 438 -1.39 -0.09 1.61
C TRP A 438 -0.27 -0.58 0.71
N GLY A 439 0.85 -0.91 1.33
CA GLY A 439 2.02 -1.44 0.65
C GLY A 439 2.09 -2.96 0.58
N ASP A 440 0.94 -3.62 0.53
CA ASP A 440 0.88 -5.08 0.47
C ASP A 440 1.84 -5.65 -0.58
N TYR A 441 2.50 -6.76 -0.25
CA TYR A 441 3.46 -7.44 -1.13
C TYR A 441 4.70 -6.60 -1.47
N SER A 442 5.25 -5.92 -0.48
CA SER A 442 6.52 -5.19 -0.55
C SER A 442 6.48 -3.89 -1.35
N ASN A 443 5.34 -3.19 -1.36
CA ASN A 443 5.22 -1.87 -1.99
C ASN A 443 5.83 -1.82 -3.39
N LYS A 444 5.30 -2.61 -4.29
CA LYS A 444 5.79 -2.72 -5.67
C LYS A 444 5.59 -1.47 -6.52
N GLU A 445 4.75 -0.56 -6.07
CA GLU A 445 4.60 0.78 -6.63
C GLU A 445 5.69 1.72 -6.10
N ILE A 446 5.79 2.89 -6.70
CA ILE A 446 6.53 4.02 -6.14
C ILE A 446 5.52 4.91 -5.42
N ARG A 447 5.79 5.18 -4.13
CA ARG A 447 4.88 5.86 -3.21
C ARG A 447 4.38 7.24 -3.66
N GLU A 448 5.12 7.93 -4.54
CA GLU A 448 4.74 9.23 -5.11
C GLU A 448 3.39 9.19 -5.84
N ASN A 449 2.96 8.04 -6.35
CA ASN A 449 1.67 7.89 -7.01
C ASN A 449 0.46 7.97 -6.04
N ARG A 450 0.69 7.83 -4.73
CA ARG A 450 -0.37 7.90 -3.70
C ARG A 450 -0.96 9.29 -3.59
N ILE A 451 -0.15 10.30 -3.86
CA ILE A 451 -0.50 11.71 -3.66
C ILE A 451 -1.78 12.13 -4.41
N TYR A 452 -2.00 11.61 -5.60
CA TYR A 452 -3.18 11.97 -6.41
C TYR A 452 -4.49 11.54 -5.73
N GLY A 453 -4.52 10.31 -5.17
CA GLY A 453 -5.66 9.79 -4.43
C GLY A 453 -5.88 10.53 -3.11
N PHE A 454 -4.82 10.91 -2.43
CA PHE A 454 -4.89 11.69 -1.20
C PHE A 454 -5.42 13.11 -1.43
N ILE A 455 -5.00 13.76 -2.53
CA ILE A 455 -5.57 15.06 -2.90
C ILE A 455 -7.05 14.93 -3.29
N TYR A 456 -7.44 13.82 -3.93
CA TYR A 456 -8.85 13.57 -4.22
C TYR A 456 -9.69 13.41 -2.94
N SER A 457 -9.18 12.71 -1.93
CA SER A 457 -9.90 12.58 -0.65
C SER A 457 -10.08 13.92 0.06
N SER A 458 -9.09 14.81 -0.03
CA SER A 458 -9.20 16.18 0.49
C SER A 458 -10.38 16.94 -0.13
N GLN A 459 -10.55 16.85 -1.46
CA GLN A 459 -11.68 17.48 -2.16
C GLN A 459 -13.02 16.93 -1.66
N VAL A 460 -13.14 15.59 -1.52
CA VAL A 460 -14.37 14.96 -1.04
C VAL A 460 -14.62 15.21 0.44
N GLY A 461 -13.59 15.11 1.28
CA GLY A 461 -13.67 15.30 2.74
C GLY A 461 -13.98 16.76 3.12
N TRP A 462 -13.61 17.73 2.28
CA TRP A 462 -13.93 19.13 2.51
C TRP A 462 -15.44 19.38 2.44
N ASN A 463 -16.10 18.86 1.40
CA ASN A 463 -17.56 18.89 1.28
C ASN A 463 -18.11 17.58 0.71
N PRO A 464 -18.46 16.60 1.55
CA PRO A 464 -19.01 15.31 1.12
C PRO A 464 -20.36 15.39 0.41
N SER A 465 -21.06 16.52 0.51
CA SER A 465 -22.36 16.72 -0.13
C SER A 465 -22.24 17.11 -1.60
N LYS A 466 -21.08 17.62 -2.03
CA LYS A 466 -20.84 17.99 -3.43
C LYS A 466 -20.35 16.81 -4.25
N ILE A 467 -20.90 16.67 -5.46
CA ILE A 467 -20.38 15.73 -6.45
C ILE A 467 -19.14 16.33 -7.09
N VAL A 468 -18.02 15.65 -7.01
CA VAL A 468 -16.76 16.09 -7.65
C VAL A 468 -16.89 16.00 -9.16
N ASN A 469 -16.65 17.10 -9.87
CA ASN A 469 -16.48 17.10 -11.31
C ASN A 469 -15.09 16.54 -11.65
N PRO A 470 -14.96 15.37 -12.31
CA PRO A 470 -13.67 14.74 -12.53
C PRO A 470 -12.71 15.56 -13.41
N ILE A 471 -13.26 16.26 -14.42
CA ILE A 471 -12.44 17.07 -15.33
C ILE A 471 -11.87 18.27 -14.61
N LYS A 472 -12.72 19.01 -13.90
CA LYS A 472 -12.30 20.15 -13.10
C LYS A 472 -11.29 19.77 -12.04
N PHE A 473 -11.54 18.66 -11.32
CA PHE A 473 -10.59 18.14 -10.33
C PHE A 473 -9.21 17.87 -10.94
N TRP A 474 -9.14 17.11 -12.06
CA TRP A 474 -7.85 16.79 -12.66
C TRP A 474 -7.14 18.02 -13.23
N LYS A 475 -7.87 18.97 -13.85
CA LYS A 475 -7.30 20.27 -14.27
C LYS A 475 -6.70 21.03 -13.09
N SER A 476 -7.47 21.15 -11.99
CA SER A 476 -7.01 21.82 -10.77
C SER A 476 -5.78 21.12 -10.15
N LEU A 477 -5.78 19.76 -10.11
CA LEU A 477 -4.63 18.99 -9.64
C LEU A 477 -3.39 19.24 -10.50
N LEU A 478 -3.50 19.19 -11.82
CA LEU A 478 -2.37 19.44 -12.70
C LEU A 478 -1.78 20.84 -12.47
N LEU A 479 -2.62 21.83 -12.34
CA LEU A 479 -2.21 23.22 -12.10
C LEU A 479 -1.54 23.39 -10.73
N HIS A 480 -2.15 22.91 -9.65
CA HIS A 480 -1.66 23.20 -8.30
C HIS A 480 -0.60 22.22 -7.80
N PHE A 481 -0.52 21.02 -8.37
CA PHE A 481 0.50 20.05 -8.01
C PHE A 481 1.73 20.13 -8.93
N PHE A 482 1.53 20.27 -10.24
CA PHE A 482 2.64 20.34 -11.20
C PHE A 482 2.99 21.78 -11.64
N GLY A 483 2.13 22.75 -11.42
CA GLY A 483 2.30 24.14 -11.82
C GLY A 483 2.02 24.40 -13.29
N ILE A 484 1.38 23.48 -13.99
CA ILE A 484 1.05 23.59 -15.43
C ILE A 484 -0.38 23.14 -15.70
N ASN A 485 -1.00 23.71 -16.71
CA ASN A 485 -2.28 23.28 -17.25
C ASN A 485 -2.09 22.65 -18.65
N ASP A 486 -1.29 21.58 -18.71
CA ASP A 486 -0.95 20.91 -19.97
C ASP A 486 -1.78 19.63 -20.14
N LEU A 487 -2.62 19.59 -21.17
CA LEU A 487 -3.50 18.45 -21.46
C LEU A 487 -2.75 17.16 -21.79
N ARG A 488 -1.47 17.25 -22.20
CA ARG A 488 -0.64 16.07 -22.44
C ARG A 488 -0.43 15.27 -21.14
N LEU A 489 -0.25 15.95 -20.01
CA LEU A 489 -0.14 15.28 -18.70
C LEU A 489 -1.45 14.60 -18.31
N PHE A 490 -2.58 15.23 -18.59
CA PHE A 490 -3.88 14.60 -18.39
C PHE A 490 -4.02 13.33 -19.25
N LYS A 491 -3.55 13.37 -20.53
CA LYS A 491 -3.51 12.19 -21.41
C LYS A 491 -2.68 11.05 -20.80
N VAL A 492 -1.50 11.36 -20.24
CA VAL A 492 -0.64 10.36 -19.57
C VAL A 492 -1.41 9.66 -18.44
N ILE A 493 -1.94 10.42 -17.49
CA ILE A 493 -2.66 9.88 -16.34
C ILE A 493 -3.89 9.08 -16.78
N ARG A 494 -4.67 9.60 -17.72
CA ARG A 494 -5.86 8.92 -18.26
C ARG A 494 -5.52 7.58 -18.92
N THR A 495 -4.42 7.53 -19.65
CA THR A 495 -4.00 6.31 -20.35
C THR A 495 -3.52 5.25 -19.34
N LEU A 496 -2.71 5.62 -18.36
CA LEU A 496 -2.27 4.70 -17.29
C LEU A 496 -3.47 4.19 -16.47
N ARG A 497 -4.40 5.04 -16.10
CA ARG A 497 -5.68 4.63 -15.47
C ARG A 497 -6.41 3.59 -16.31
N ALA A 498 -6.54 3.83 -17.61
CA ALA A 498 -7.25 2.92 -18.51
C ALA A 498 -6.57 1.54 -18.65
N VAL A 499 -5.26 1.47 -18.47
CA VAL A 499 -4.51 0.21 -18.44
C VAL A 499 -4.81 -0.57 -17.15
N GLU A 500 -4.79 0.10 -16.00
CA GLU A 500 -5.06 -0.52 -14.70
C GLU A 500 -6.53 -0.92 -14.50
N ASP A 501 -7.47 -0.12 -14.98
CA ASP A 501 -8.90 -0.35 -14.79
C ASP A 501 -9.50 -1.34 -15.79
N LYS A 502 -8.92 -1.45 -16.99
CA LYS A 502 -9.43 -2.38 -18.02
C LYS A 502 -8.72 -3.72 -17.88
N LYS A 503 -9.51 -4.80 -17.87
CA LYS A 503 -9.05 -6.20 -17.93
C LYS A 503 -8.26 -6.53 -19.23
N ARG A 504 -7.50 -5.58 -19.76
CA ARG A 504 -6.83 -5.72 -21.07
C ARG A 504 -5.54 -6.53 -20.99
N LEU A 505 -4.79 -6.38 -19.89
CA LEU A 505 -3.53 -7.10 -19.68
C LEU A 505 -3.75 -8.43 -18.99
N HIS A 506 -4.75 -8.50 -18.12
CA HIS A 506 -5.15 -9.68 -17.37
C HIS A 506 -6.63 -9.75 -17.10
N THR A 507 -7.10 -10.96 -16.70
CA THR A 507 -8.44 -11.16 -16.16
C THR A 507 -8.69 -10.40 -14.86
N ARG A 508 -7.60 -10.00 -14.16
CA ARG A 508 -7.63 -9.16 -12.94
C ARG A 508 -6.46 -8.17 -12.93
N PRO A 509 -6.67 -6.88 -12.68
CA PRO A 509 -5.61 -5.87 -12.68
C PRO A 509 -4.47 -6.14 -11.69
N THR A 510 -4.80 -6.64 -10.49
CA THR A 510 -3.83 -6.99 -9.44
C THR A 510 -2.80 -8.06 -9.84
N PHE A 511 -3.05 -8.80 -10.91
CA PHE A 511 -2.15 -9.86 -11.37
C PHE A 511 -1.08 -9.40 -12.37
N TYR A 512 -1.18 -8.18 -12.88
CA TYR A 512 -0.17 -7.65 -13.79
C TYR A 512 1.23 -7.79 -13.21
N TYR A 513 1.42 -7.30 -11.99
CA TYR A 513 2.73 -7.31 -11.37
C TYR A 513 3.25 -8.71 -11.03
N ASN A 514 2.38 -9.60 -10.57
CA ASN A 514 2.76 -10.98 -10.28
C ASN A 514 3.23 -11.71 -11.54
N HIS A 515 2.64 -11.39 -12.69
CA HIS A 515 3.04 -11.96 -13.96
C HIS A 515 4.25 -11.29 -14.59
N PHE A 516 4.59 -10.08 -14.15
CA PHE A 516 5.81 -9.41 -14.58
C PHE A 516 7.04 -10.26 -14.24
N PHE A 517 7.13 -10.74 -13.01
CA PHE A 517 8.24 -11.59 -12.55
C PHE A 517 8.03 -13.09 -12.81
N SER A 518 6.93 -13.50 -13.40
CA SER A 518 6.71 -14.91 -13.70
C SER A 518 7.70 -15.42 -14.76
N HIS A 519 8.05 -16.72 -14.68
CA HIS A 519 8.89 -17.36 -15.68
C HIS A 519 8.36 -17.08 -17.09
N PRO A 520 9.18 -16.51 -18.00
CA PRO A 520 8.70 -16.03 -19.28
C PRO A 520 8.21 -17.13 -20.21
N TYR A 521 8.68 -18.37 -20.04
CA TYR A 521 8.59 -19.45 -21.03
C TYR A 521 7.83 -20.68 -20.56
N ASN A 522 6.97 -20.58 -19.57
CA ASN A 522 6.25 -21.72 -19.05
C ASN A 522 5.01 -22.05 -19.89
N LYS A 523 5.12 -23.10 -20.74
CA LYS A 523 4.05 -23.61 -21.62
C LYS A 523 2.85 -24.16 -20.86
N LYS A 524 3.02 -24.68 -19.64
CA LYS A 524 1.95 -25.32 -18.87
C LYS A 524 1.00 -24.34 -18.19
N ARG A 525 1.31 -23.06 -18.16
CA ARG A 525 0.45 -22.03 -17.54
C ARG A 525 -0.75 -21.69 -18.41
N SER A 526 -1.94 -21.77 -17.81
CA SER A 526 -3.21 -21.42 -18.44
C SER A 526 -3.25 -19.98 -18.98
N LEU A 527 -2.45 -19.09 -18.41
CA LEU A 527 -2.33 -17.68 -18.79
C LEU A 527 -1.66 -17.48 -20.15
N TYR A 528 -0.77 -18.39 -20.55
CA TYR A 528 -0.17 -18.36 -21.88
C TYR A 528 -1.04 -19.04 -22.94
N ARG A 529 -1.99 -19.90 -22.51
CA ARG A 529 -2.86 -20.68 -23.40
C ARG A 529 -4.07 -19.91 -23.93
N LYS A 530 -4.58 -18.90 -23.21
CA LYS A 530 -5.69 -18.10 -23.72
C LYS A 530 -5.16 -17.16 -24.78
N ASN A 531 -5.72 -17.28 -25.98
CA ASN A 531 -5.46 -16.47 -27.18
C ASN A 531 -5.55 -14.96 -26.94
N ILE A 532 -4.56 -14.41 -26.23
CA ILE A 532 -4.39 -12.96 -26.20
C ILE A 532 -3.82 -12.61 -27.58
N LYS A 533 -4.64 -11.94 -28.39
CA LYS A 533 -4.19 -11.45 -29.70
C LYS A 533 -3.00 -10.50 -29.45
N THR A 534 -1.83 -10.84 -29.97
CA THR A 534 -0.60 -10.04 -29.85
C THR A 534 -0.80 -8.61 -30.34
N SER A 535 -1.67 -8.40 -31.35
CA SER A 535 -2.05 -7.07 -31.83
C SER A 535 -2.58 -6.10 -30.75
N LYS A 536 -3.07 -6.60 -29.61
CA LYS A 536 -3.44 -5.76 -28.47
C LYS A 536 -2.23 -5.24 -27.70
N PHE A 537 -1.15 -6.02 -27.67
CA PHE A 537 0.11 -5.60 -27.07
C PHE A 537 0.82 -4.57 -27.95
N ASP A 538 0.80 -4.74 -29.27
CA ASP A 538 1.42 -3.80 -30.22
C ASP A 538 0.82 -2.39 -30.07
N SER A 539 -0.51 -2.29 -30.02
CA SER A 539 -1.19 -1.01 -29.77
C SER A 539 -0.84 -0.42 -28.39
N LEU A 540 -0.68 -1.28 -27.36
CA LEU A 540 -0.34 -0.80 -26.02
C LEU A 540 1.12 -0.33 -25.94
N ILE A 541 2.05 -1.03 -26.60
CA ILE A 541 3.45 -0.63 -26.72
C ILE A 541 3.54 0.76 -27.37
N LYS A 542 2.86 0.96 -28.51
CA LYS A 542 2.82 2.27 -29.19
C LYS A 542 2.30 3.38 -28.27
N ASN A 543 1.24 3.11 -27.51
CA ASN A 543 0.74 4.09 -26.54
C ASN A 543 1.77 4.36 -25.44
N MET A 544 2.48 3.35 -24.93
CA MET A 544 3.50 3.56 -23.90
C MET A 544 4.70 4.35 -24.43
N ASP A 545 5.13 4.09 -25.67
CA ASP A 545 6.19 4.88 -26.31
C ASP A 545 5.78 6.36 -26.43
N GLU A 546 4.55 6.64 -26.83
CA GLU A 546 4.03 8.00 -26.86
C GLU A 546 4.05 8.65 -25.46
N LEU A 547 3.61 7.93 -24.40
CA LEU A 547 3.64 8.46 -23.04
C LEU A 547 5.06 8.74 -22.55
N ILE A 548 6.02 7.88 -22.87
CA ILE A 548 7.43 8.08 -22.49
C ILE A 548 7.97 9.36 -23.11
N VAL A 549 7.68 9.62 -24.40
CA VAL A 549 8.07 10.86 -25.08
C VAL A 549 7.41 12.07 -24.43
N ILE A 550 6.11 12.03 -24.20
CA ILE A 550 5.36 13.11 -23.54
C ILE A 550 5.95 13.40 -22.14
N CYS A 551 6.23 12.39 -21.35
CA CYS A 551 6.80 12.58 -20.02
C CYS A 551 8.20 13.22 -20.08
N LYS A 552 9.05 12.80 -21.04
CA LYS A 552 10.38 13.39 -21.23
C LYS A 552 10.31 14.89 -21.59
N ASP A 553 9.32 15.29 -22.38
CA ASP A 553 9.13 16.71 -22.73
C ASP A 553 8.53 17.49 -21.56
N LEU A 554 7.56 16.93 -20.86
CA LEU A 554 6.95 17.56 -19.68
C LEU A 554 7.95 17.76 -18.55
N GLU A 555 8.89 16.82 -18.34
CA GLU A 555 9.93 16.94 -17.31
C GLU A 555 10.77 18.20 -17.46
N LYS A 556 10.96 18.68 -18.70
CA LYS A 556 11.74 19.90 -18.98
C LYS A 556 11.01 21.18 -18.56
N ILE A 557 9.68 21.18 -18.67
CA ILE A 557 8.85 22.39 -18.52
C ILE A 557 8.08 22.46 -17.19
N VAL A 558 7.84 21.31 -16.53
CA VAL A 558 7.12 21.25 -15.25
C VAL A 558 7.95 21.94 -14.17
N PRO A 559 7.44 23.00 -13.51
CA PRO A 559 8.19 23.72 -12.47
C PRO A 559 8.22 22.97 -11.13
N MET A 560 7.22 22.11 -10.83
CA MET A 560 7.08 21.43 -9.55
C MET A 560 6.90 19.92 -9.74
N ASN A 561 7.36 19.12 -8.76
CA ASN A 561 7.15 17.66 -8.71
C ASN A 561 7.59 16.90 -9.96
N LYS A 562 8.74 17.28 -10.54
CA LYS A 562 9.33 16.62 -11.73
C LYS A 562 9.54 15.13 -11.53
N GLU A 563 9.84 14.69 -10.30
CA GLU A 563 10.04 13.29 -9.93
C GLU A 563 8.78 12.45 -10.22
N ASN A 564 7.60 13.04 -10.02
CA ASN A 564 6.35 12.34 -10.33
C ASN A 564 6.20 12.11 -11.84
N ILE A 565 6.71 13.01 -12.69
CA ILE A 565 6.73 12.80 -14.16
C ILE A 565 7.67 11.64 -14.53
N ARG A 566 8.85 11.54 -13.88
CA ARG A 566 9.78 10.41 -14.05
C ARG A 566 9.12 9.09 -13.65
N VAL A 567 8.39 9.08 -12.53
CA VAL A 567 7.64 7.90 -12.08
C VAL A 567 6.58 7.49 -13.10
N LEU A 568 5.84 8.42 -13.69
CA LEU A 568 4.87 8.12 -14.75
C LEU A 568 5.55 7.52 -15.99
N ALA A 569 6.71 8.06 -16.39
CA ALA A 569 7.51 7.50 -17.48
C ALA A 569 8.01 6.08 -17.18
N PHE A 570 8.49 5.84 -15.95
CA PHE A 570 8.92 4.53 -15.50
C PHE A 570 7.77 3.50 -15.55
N ILE A 571 6.58 3.87 -15.13
CA ILE A 571 5.39 3.00 -15.23
C ILE A 571 5.11 2.64 -16.68
N ALA A 572 5.17 3.61 -17.60
CA ALA A 572 4.97 3.35 -19.02
C ALA A 572 6.03 2.38 -19.59
N LYS A 573 7.32 2.58 -19.25
CA LYS A 573 8.42 1.66 -19.63
C LYS A 573 8.19 0.25 -19.08
N HIS A 574 7.75 0.15 -17.84
CA HIS A 574 7.47 -1.13 -17.17
C HIS A 574 6.33 -1.89 -17.85
N ILE A 575 5.25 -1.20 -18.25
CA ILE A 575 4.14 -1.78 -19.01
C ILE A 575 4.61 -2.23 -20.41
N LYS A 576 5.43 -1.41 -21.09
CA LYS A 576 6.02 -1.75 -22.39
C LYS A 576 6.85 -3.03 -22.30
N PHE A 577 7.79 -3.09 -21.35
CA PHE A 577 8.60 -4.30 -21.12
C PHE A 577 7.73 -5.53 -20.91
N TYR A 578 6.69 -5.43 -20.07
CA TYR A 578 5.77 -6.55 -19.88
C TYR A 578 5.12 -7.03 -21.18
N CYS A 579 4.71 -6.12 -22.04
CA CYS A 579 4.11 -6.47 -23.34
C CYS A 579 5.15 -7.18 -24.24
N ASN A 580 6.37 -6.64 -24.33
CA ASN A 580 7.48 -7.23 -25.10
C ASN A 580 7.81 -8.63 -24.59
N LYS A 581 7.95 -8.79 -23.25
CA LYS A 581 8.13 -10.10 -22.61
C LYS A 581 7.04 -11.10 -23.02
N ARG A 582 5.77 -10.68 -23.02
CA ARG A 582 4.63 -11.54 -23.38
C ARG A 582 4.64 -11.97 -24.85
N ILE A 583 5.00 -11.07 -25.76
CA ILE A 583 5.13 -11.34 -27.20
C ILE A 583 6.27 -12.35 -27.44
N ASN A 584 7.44 -12.09 -26.88
CA ASN A 584 8.59 -12.98 -26.99
C ASN A 584 8.32 -14.37 -26.39
N SER A 585 7.69 -14.42 -25.19
CA SER A 585 7.31 -15.69 -24.57
C SER A 585 6.37 -16.52 -25.45
N LYS A 586 5.45 -15.90 -26.16
CA LYS A 586 4.57 -16.58 -27.09
C LYS A 586 5.35 -17.12 -28.30
N LYS A 587 6.20 -16.29 -28.93
CA LYS A 587 7.05 -16.69 -30.05
C LYS A 587 7.88 -17.92 -29.69
N LEU A 588 8.49 -17.92 -28.49
CA LEU A 588 9.34 -19.01 -28.03
C LEU A 588 8.54 -20.31 -27.76
N VAL A 589 7.34 -20.21 -27.18
CA VAL A 589 6.46 -21.36 -26.98
C VAL A 589 5.97 -21.93 -28.32
N ASP A 590 5.65 -21.09 -29.30
CA ASP A 590 5.25 -21.50 -30.63
C ASP A 590 6.42 -22.17 -31.38
N PHE A 591 7.64 -21.66 -31.17
CA PHE A 591 8.88 -22.21 -31.69
C PHE A 591 9.19 -23.61 -31.14
N GLN A 592 9.02 -23.85 -29.83
CA GLN A 592 9.21 -25.16 -29.22
C GLN A 592 8.29 -26.25 -29.80
N SER A 593 7.09 -25.85 -30.24
CA SER A 593 6.10 -26.79 -30.77
C SER A 593 6.24 -27.09 -32.27
N LYS A 594 7.02 -26.29 -32.98
CA LYS A 594 7.26 -26.43 -34.41
C LYS A 594 8.74 -26.60 -34.70
N ARG A 595 9.10 -27.44 -35.70
CA ARG A 595 10.47 -27.48 -36.22
C ARG A 595 10.74 -26.22 -37.06
N VAL A 596 11.24 -25.19 -36.42
CA VAL A 596 11.50 -23.89 -37.04
C VAL A 596 12.97 -23.81 -37.48
N LYS A 597 13.26 -23.08 -38.58
CA LYS A 597 14.59 -22.90 -39.14
C LYS A 597 15.52 -22.11 -38.20
N ASP A 598 16.82 -22.30 -38.31
CA ASP A 598 17.87 -21.69 -37.43
C ASP A 598 17.87 -20.16 -37.49
N GLU A 599 17.49 -19.56 -38.63
CA GLU A 599 17.38 -18.10 -38.78
C GLU A 599 16.43 -17.45 -37.74
N TYR A 600 15.34 -18.13 -37.41
CA TYR A 600 14.39 -17.64 -36.38
C TYR A 600 14.95 -17.76 -34.96
N LEU A 601 15.88 -18.69 -34.70
CA LEU A 601 16.54 -18.81 -33.42
C LEU A 601 17.35 -17.56 -33.09
N LEU A 602 18.13 -17.08 -34.05
CA LEU A 602 18.95 -15.88 -33.87
C LEU A 602 18.08 -14.66 -33.58
N ILE A 603 16.95 -14.52 -34.26
CA ILE A 603 15.98 -13.44 -34.00
C ILE A 603 15.46 -13.53 -32.56
N ILE A 604 15.06 -14.71 -32.10
CA ILE A 604 14.54 -14.90 -30.74
C ILE A 604 15.62 -14.62 -29.69
N ILE A 605 16.87 -15.07 -29.89
CA ILE A 605 18.00 -14.78 -29.02
C ILE A 605 18.22 -13.26 -28.93
N ASN A 606 18.25 -12.56 -30.07
CA ASN A 606 18.43 -11.11 -30.10
C ASN A 606 17.29 -10.38 -29.37
N GLU A 607 16.05 -10.85 -29.48
CA GLU A 607 14.93 -10.32 -28.71
C GLU A 607 15.07 -10.57 -27.21
N ILE A 608 15.56 -11.73 -26.80
CA ILE A 608 15.84 -12.04 -25.37
C ILE A 608 16.94 -11.12 -24.83
N GLU A 609 18.02 -10.94 -25.59
CA GLU A 609 19.11 -10.03 -25.21
C GLU A 609 18.64 -8.56 -25.14
N ALA A 610 17.72 -8.14 -26.01
CA ALA A 610 17.09 -6.83 -25.92
C ALA A 610 16.23 -6.71 -24.64
N LEU A 611 15.45 -7.73 -24.29
CA LEU A 611 14.68 -7.78 -23.05
C LEU A 611 15.57 -7.75 -21.82
N LYS A 612 16.72 -8.42 -21.82
CA LYS A 612 17.69 -8.37 -20.72
C LYS A 612 18.21 -6.95 -20.50
N ARG A 613 18.61 -6.26 -21.58
CA ARG A 613 19.07 -4.86 -21.50
C ARG A 613 17.97 -3.96 -20.95
N GLU A 614 16.75 -4.05 -21.48
CA GLU A 614 15.59 -3.27 -21.04
C GLU A 614 15.27 -3.52 -19.56
N LEU A 615 15.33 -4.79 -19.11
CA LEU A 615 15.08 -5.16 -17.72
C LEU A 615 16.16 -4.63 -16.77
N ASN A 616 17.40 -4.65 -17.18
CA ASN A 616 18.52 -4.13 -16.40
C ASN A 616 18.44 -2.60 -16.26
N ASP A 617 18.05 -1.91 -17.33
CA ASP A 617 17.83 -0.46 -17.30
C ASP A 617 16.63 -0.09 -16.40
N LEU A 618 15.56 -0.87 -16.44
CA LEU A 618 14.43 -0.73 -15.52
C LEU A 618 14.84 -0.92 -14.06
N LEU A 619 15.71 -1.89 -13.77
CA LEU A 619 16.20 -2.11 -12.41
C LEU A 619 17.01 -0.91 -11.91
N LYS A 620 17.93 -0.39 -12.71
CA LYS A 620 18.74 0.80 -12.37
C LYS A 620 17.85 2.02 -12.14
N GLU A 621 16.90 2.25 -13.03
CA GLU A 621 15.96 3.37 -12.91
C GLU A 621 15.09 3.21 -11.65
N TYR A 622 14.64 1.98 -11.34
CA TYR A 622 13.85 1.73 -10.14
C TYR A 622 14.66 1.98 -8.85
N GLU A 623 15.92 1.59 -8.81
CA GLU A 623 16.82 1.87 -7.68
C GLU A 623 16.94 3.38 -7.44
N ILE A 624 17.16 4.17 -8.48
CA ILE A 624 17.22 5.64 -8.39
C ILE A 624 15.91 6.22 -7.87
N LEU A 625 14.78 5.80 -8.43
CA LEU A 625 13.47 6.28 -8.02
C LEU A 625 13.12 5.86 -6.59
N TRP A 626 13.47 4.64 -6.20
CA TRP A 626 13.27 4.16 -4.83
C TRP A 626 14.07 4.97 -3.82
N LEU A 627 15.38 5.12 -4.03
CA LEU A 627 16.28 5.82 -3.11
C LEU A 627 16.01 7.33 -3.03
N SER A 628 15.35 7.90 -4.03
CA SER A 628 14.92 9.31 -3.97
C SER A 628 13.79 9.57 -2.96
N VAL A 629 13.04 8.53 -2.55
CA VAL A 629 11.82 8.69 -1.73
C VAL A 629 11.79 7.78 -0.50
N ALA A 630 12.54 6.70 -0.51
CA ALA A 630 12.53 5.70 0.55
C ALA A 630 13.95 5.34 1.00
N LYS A 631 14.05 4.80 2.21
CA LYS A 631 15.31 4.23 2.74
C LYS A 631 15.69 2.99 1.92
N GLU A 632 16.96 2.62 1.91
CA GLU A 632 17.50 1.49 1.16
C GLU A 632 16.87 0.15 1.61
N ASP A 633 16.56 0.05 2.90
CA ASP A 633 15.89 -1.11 3.48
C ASP A 633 14.62 -1.46 2.69
N GLY A 634 14.43 -2.72 2.38
CA GLY A 634 13.30 -3.23 1.60
C GLY A 634 13.50 -3.25 0.08
N PHE A 635 14.42 -2.46 -0.49
CA PHE A 635 14.71 -2.49 -1.92
C PHE A 635 15.32 -3.81 -2.37
N GLU A 636 16.14 -4.42 -1.53
CA GLU A 636 16.79 -5.69 -1.85
C GLU A 636 15.80 -6.81 -2.22
N SER A 637 14.63 -6.83 -1.58
CA SER A 637 13.59 -7.82 -1.92
C SER A 637 13.02 -7.63 -3.34
N ILE A 638 12.97 -6.39 -3.81
CA ILE A 638 12.56 -6.07 -5.18
C ILE A 638 13.70 -6.37 -6.16
N LYS A 639 14.92 -5.93 -5.84
CA LYS A 639 16.13 -6.14 -6.66
C LYS A 639 16.34 -7.62 -6.99
N ARG A 640 16.22 -8.49 -5.98
CA ARG A 640 16.31 -9.94 -6.18
C ARG A 640 15.33 -10.48 -7.23
N LYS A 641 14.13 -9.93 -7.33
CA LYS A 641 13.14 -10.36 -8.34
C LYS A 641 13.57 -10.01 -9.76
N TYR A 642 14.17 -8.84 -9.94
CA TYR A 642 14.75 -8.44 -11.24
C TYR A 642 15.95 -9.33 -11.61
N LEU A 643 16.90 -9.51 -10.68
CA LEU A 643 18.09 -10.34 -10.88
C LEU A 643 17.72 -11.79 -11.21
N TRP A 644 16.70 -12.32 -10.54
CA TRP A 644 16.20 -13.65 -10.84
C TRP A 644 15.62 -13.73 -12.26
N LEU A 645 14.84 -12.75 -12.70
CA LEU A 645 14.31 -12.74 -14.06
C LEU A 645 15.42 -12.59 -15.12
N LEU A 646 16.46 -11.79 -14.83
CA LEU A 646 17.67 -11.71 -15.66
C LEU A 646 18.35 -13.06 -15.80
N LYS A 647 18.58 -13.77 -14.68
CA LYS A 647 19.15 -15.12 -14.69
C LYS A 647 18.35 -16.09 -15.56
N PHE A 648 17.01 -16.01 -15.53
CA PHE A 648 16.19 -16.82 -16.42
C PHE A 648 16.41 -16.55 -17.90
N TYR A 649 16.62 -15.29 -18.25
CA TYR A 649 16.93 -14.93 -19.61
C TYR A 649 18.31 -15.46 -20.02
N ASP A 650 19.31 -15.40 -19.13
CA ASP A 650 20.65 -15.97 -19.36
C ASP A 650 20.58 -17.48 -19.63
N GLU A 651 19.94 -18.22 -18.73
CA GLU A 651 19.73 -19.66 -18.87
C GLU A 651 19.00 -20.00 -20.19
N LYS A 652 18.02 -19.18 -20.58
CA LYS A 652 17.27 -19.43 -21.78
C LYS A 652 18.04 -19.11 -23.06
N VAL A 653 18.93 -18.13 -23.05
CA VAL A 653 19.86 -17.86 -24.15
C VAL A 653 20.79 -19.08 -24.35
N GLU A 654 21.42 -19.57 -23.26
CA GLU A 654 22.29 -20.74 -23.30
C GLU A 654 21.57 -22.01 -23.82
N GLU A 655 20.36 -22.29 -23.29
CA GLU A 655 19.56 -23.41 -23.74
C GLU A 655 19.14 -23.29 -25.20
N THR A 656 18.88 -22.08 -25.71
CA THR A 656 18.44 -21.83 -27.08
C THR A 656 19.60 -21.98 -28.05
N GLN A 657 20.81 -21.58 -27.65
CA GLN A 657 22.05 -21.78 -28.43
C GLN A 657 22.44 -23.26 -28.50
N ASN A 658 22.14 -24.02 -27.45
CA ASN A 658 22.43 -25.44 -27.40
C ASN A 658 21.13 -26.26 -27.38
N ARG A 659 20.62 -26.62 -28.57
CA ARG A 659 19.35 -27.32 -28.76
C ARG A 659 19.23 -28.63 -27.97
N SER A 660 20.33 -29.30 -27.68
CA SER A 660 20.33 -30.54 -26.89
C SER A 660 19.97 -30.29 -25.42
N LYS A 661 20.15 -29.07 -24.94
CA LYS A 661 19.85 -28.65 -23.56
C LYS A 661 18.43 -28.06 -23.42
N TRP A 662 17.71 -27.88 -24.51
CA TRP A 662 16.37 -27.33 -24.45
C TRP A 662 15.42 -28.17 -23.59
N ARG A 663 15.00 -27.62 -22.48
CA ARG A 663 14.01 -28.25 -21.59
C ARG A 663 12.91 -27.25 -21.26
N ASP A 664 11.66 -27.73 -21.21
CA ASP A 664 10.63 -26.99 -20.47
C ASP A 664 11.13 -26.81 -19.04
N PRO A 665 10.97 -25.63 -18.43
CA PRO A 665 11.37 -25.43 -17.03
C PRO A 665 10.80 -26.57 -16.19
N ASN A 666 11.65 -27.50 -15.80
CA ASN A 666 11.25 -28.62 -14.95
C ASN A 666 11.05 -28.06 -13.54
N ILE A 667 9.88 -28.28 -13.02
CA ILE A 667 9.59 -27.99 -11.64
C ILE A 667 10.30 -29.04 -10.80
N PRO A 668 11.23 -28.62 -9.96
CA PRO A 668 12.13 -29.57 -9.32
C PRO A 668 11.46 -30.36 -8.19
N SER A 669 10.33 -29.89 -7.64
CA SER A 669 9.71 -30.53 -6.48
C SER A 669 8.18 -30.43 -6.50
N GLU A 670 7.53 -31.30 -5.74
CA GLU A 670 6.06 -31.35 -5.60
C GLU A 670 5.65 -30.89 -4.19
N LEU A 671 4.45 -30.33 -4.07
CA LEU A 671 3.82 -30.12 -2.76
C LEU A 671 3.29 -31.46 -2.23
N ILE A 672 3.89 -31.98 -1.18
CA ILE A 672 3.51 -33.25 -0.58
C ILE A 672 2.81 -33.06 0.76
N TYR A 673 1.91 -33.99 1.09
CA TYR A 673 1.15 -34.02 2.35
C TYR A 673 0.79 -35.49 2.71
N LEU A 674 0.46 -35.70 3.99
CA LEU A 674 0.12 -37.05 4.43
C LEU A 674 -1.33 -37.43 4.13
N ASP A 675 -2.29 -36.63 4.63
CA ASP A 675 -3.71 -36.82 4.37
C ASP A 675 -4.51 -35.50 4.48
N ALA A 676 -5.68 -35.44 3.83
CA ALA A 676 -6.52 -34.23 3.79
C ALA A 676 -7.74 -34.30 4.74
N LYS A 677 -7.87 -35.36 5.55
CA LYS A 677 -9.13 -35.69 6.24
C LYS A 677 -9.44 -34.88 7.50
N LYS A 678 -8.51 -34.12 8.06
CA LYS A 678 -8.74 -33.34 9.27
C LYS A 678 -8.56 -31.85 9.01
N LYS A 679 -9.62 -31.21 8.50
CA LYS A 679 -9.71 -29.76 8.46
C LYS A 679 -9.93 -29.22 9.87
N HIS A 680 -9.27 -28.11 10.18
CA HIS A 680 -9.43 -27.34 11.43
C HIS A 680 -8.84 -27.92 12.72
N GLN A 681 -7.95 -28.90 12.64
CA GLN A 681 -7.23 -29.36 13.83
C GLN A 681 -5.71 -29.11 13.67
N ILE A 682 -5.11 -28.52 14.70
CA ILE A 682 -3.65 -28.41 14.79
C ILE A 682 -3.08 -29.82 14.88
N HIS A 683 -2.17 -30.17 13.99
CA HIS A 683 -1.54 -31.48 13.99
C HIS A 683 -0.09 -31.41 13.55
N THR A 684 0.69 -32.36 14.04
CA THR A 684 2.06 -32.59 13.60
C THR A 684 2.09 -33.70 12.55
N THR A 685 2.88 -33.52 11.52
CA THR A 685 3.16 -34.52 10.49
C THR A 685 4.68 -34.63 10.33
N TYR A 686 5.18 -35.83 10.25
CA TYR A 686 6.59 -36.11 9.99
C TYR A 686 6.75 -36.56 8.54
N PHE A 687 7.78 -36.03 7.86
CA PHE A 687 8.16 -36.45 6.52
C PHE A 687 9.58 -36.97 6.53
N LYS A 688 9.83 -38.06 5.82
CA LYS A 688 11.13 -38.73 5.79
C LYS A 688 11.60 -39.03 4.37
N LYS A 689 12.88 -38.80 4.12
CA LYS A 689 13.56 -39.19 2.90
C LYS A 689 14.93 -39.72 3.21
N THR A 690 15.29 -40.85 2.61
CA THR A 690 16.64 -41.39 2.60
C THR A 690 17.32 -41.07 1.26
N ILE A 691 18.55 -40.65 1.29
CA ILE A 691 19.44 -40.40 0.14
C ILE A 691 20.78 -41.09 0.34
N GLU A 692 21.36 -41.58 -0.73
CA GLU A 692 22.69 -42.23 -0.74
C GLU A 692 23.71 -41.26 -1.33
N ILE A 693 24.92 -41.24 -0.76
CA ILE A 693 26.01 -40.38 -1.22
C ILE A 693 27.29 -41.24 -1.26
N ASP A 694 27.79 -41.49 -2.47
CA ASP A 694 28.90 -42.37 -2.71
C ASP A 694 30.20 -41.63 -3.06
N GLU A 695 30.15 -40.29 -3.13
CA GLU A 695 31.29 -39.48 -3.54
C GLU A 695 31.49 -38.27 -2.58
N GLU A 696 32.66 -37.68 -2.70
CA GLU A 696 32.99 -36.48 -1.89
C GLU A 696 32.19 -35.23 -2.33
N ILE A 697 31.65 -34.53 -1.35
CA ILE A 697 30.75 -33.37 -1.56
C ILE A 697 31.55 -32.08 -1.71
N GLU A 698 31.36 -31.34 -2.81
CA GLU A 698 31.87 -30.00 -3.00
C GLU A 698 31.00 -28.97 -2.24
N SER A 699 29.68 -28.98 -2.45
CA SER A 699 28.71 -28.13 -1.80
C SER A 699 27.36 -28.83 -1.68
N ALA A 700 26.56 -28.45 -0.68
CA ALA A 700 25.21 -28.98 -0.54
C ALA A 700 24.29 -27.98 0.16
N TYR A 701 23.11 -27.78 -0.39
CA TYR A 701 22.08 -26.95 0.25
C TYR A 701 20.69 -27.58 0.17
N LEU A 702 19.82 -27.14 1.07
CA LEU A 702 18.44 -27.57 1.16
C LEU A 702 17.52 -26.35 1.33
N GLN A 703 16.60 -26.17 0.41
CA GLN A 703 15.51 -25.19 0.51
C GLN A 703 14.27 -25.88 1.05
N VAL A 704 13.67 -25.32 2.07
CA VAL A 704 12.52 -25.89 2.74
C VAL A 704 11.40 -24.87 2.88
N MET A 705 10.23 -25.25 2.40
CA MET A 705 8.94 -24.60 2.70
C MET A 705 8.11 -25.58 3.53
N GLY A 706 7.68 -25.17 4.70
CA GLY A 706 6.82 -25.96 5.59
C GLY A 706 5.39 -25.44 5.65
N GLY A 707 4.60 -26.04 6.56
CA GLY A 707 3.36 -25.45 7.06
C GLY A 707 3.65 -24.18 7.87
N THR A 708 2.91 -23.95 8.96
CA THR A 708 3.19 -22.78 9.81
C THR A 708 4.50 -22.90 10.60
N PHE A 709 4.94 -24.11 10.87
CA PHE A 709 6.22 -24.40 11.49
C PHE A 709 6.78 -25.75 10.97
N ALA A 710 8.03 -25.77 10.57
CA ALA A 710 8.74 -27.00 10.20
C ALA A 710 10.13 -27.05 10.82
N LYS A 711 10.45 -28.14 11.51
CA LYS A 711 11.77 -28.44 12.06
C LYS A 711 12.49 -29.46 11.17
N ILE A 712 13.74 -29.17 10.80
CA ILE A 712 14.52 -29.98 9.87
C ILE A 712 15.63 -30.68 10.64
N SER A 713 15.75 -31.99 10.42
CA SER A 713 16.83 -32.79 10.95
C SER A 713 17.45 -33.65 9.84
N LEU A 714 18.77 -33.75 9.85
CA LEU A 714 19.56 -34.61 8.94
C LEU A 714 20.49 -35.48 9.78
N ASN A 715 20.42 -36.81 9.60
CA ASN A 715 21.19 -37.77 10.37
C ASN A 715 21.09 -37.54 11.90
N LYS A 716 19.86 -37.30 12.40
CA LYS A 716 19.52 -36.94 13.80
C LYS A 716 20.04 -35.55 14.24
N ASN A 717 20.87 -34.86 13.47
CA ASN A 717 21.30 -33.50 13.79
C ASN A 717 20.21 -32.50 13.44
N HIS A 718 19.91 -31.58 14.35
CA HIS A 718 19.01 -30.47 14.08
C HIS A 718 19.71 -29.43 13.19
N ILE A 719 19.18 -29.19 11.98
CA ILE A 719 19.70 -28.20 11.03
C ILE A 719 19.13 -26.82 11.31
N GLY A 720 17.82 -26.76 11.52
CA GLY A 720 17.10 -25.52 11.71
C GLY A 720 15.59 -25.69 11.63
N HIS A 721 14.91 -24.58 11.52
CA HIS A 721 13.46 -24.57 11.40
C HIS A 721 13.00 -23.50 10.41
N VAL A 722 11.85 -23.74 9.82
CA VAL A 722 11.13 -22.80 8.94
C VAL A 722 9.88 -22.34 9.67
N ILE A 723 9.66 -21.04 9.72
CA ILE A 723 8.45 -20.45 10.23
C ILE A 723 7.77 -19.72 9.10
N THR A 724 6.57 -20.17 8.77
CA THR A 724 5.70 -19.47 7.85
C THR A 724 5.06 -18.32 8.59
N LYS A 725 5.24 -17.09 8.11
CA LYS A 725 4.45 -15.96 8.59
C LYS A 725 3.00 -16.25 8.25
N HIS A 726 2.19 -16.44 9.29
CA HIS A 726 0.76 -16.65 9.15
C HIS A 726 0.08 -15.30 9.07
N SER A 727 0.14 -14.68 7.90
CA SER A 727 -0.77 -13.60 7.62
C SER A 727 -2.06 -14.18 7.04
N LEU A 728 -3.13 -13.50 7.27
CA LEU A 728 -4.46 -13.87 6.85
C LEU A 728 -4.76 -14.07 5.44
N ASN A 729 -4.07 -13.38 4.67
CA ASN A 729 -4.01 -13.67 3.28
C ASN A 729 -2.97 -14.76 3.17
N TYR A 730 -3.34 -15.94 2.80
CA TYR A 730 -2.49 -17.06 2.35
C TYR A 730 -1.37 -16.64 1.37
N VAL A 731 -1.02 -15.41 1.36
CA VAL A 731 -0.52 -14.55 0.34
C VAL A 731 0.83 -13.99 0.67
N VAL A 732 1.20 -13.81 1.92
CA VAL A 732 2.52 -13.31 2.27
C VAL A 732 3.42 -14.48 2.63
N LEU A 733 3.69 -15.26 1.64
CA LEU A 733 4.64 -16.36 1.74
C LEU A 733 6.09 -15.88 1.47
N GLU A 734 6.34 -14.59 1.33
CA GLU A 734 7.64 -14.01 0.94
C GLU A 734 8.83 -14.41 1.84
N ASN A 735 8.58 -14.97 3.02
CA ASN A 735 9.62 -15.36 3.94
C ASN A 735 9.48 -16.79 4.50
N ASN A 736 8.75 -17.64 3.79
CA ASN A 736 8.44 -19.00 4.27
C ASN A 736 9.44 -20.04 3.83
N ILE A 737 10.46 -19.63 3.08
CA ILE A 737 11.48 -20.51 2.56
C ILE A 737 12.79 -20.18 3.26
N GLN A 738 13.37 -21.21 3.83
CA GLN A 738 14.69 -21.12 4.39
C GLN A 738 15.65 -22.00 3.59
N ILE A 739 16.85 -21.49 3.38
CA ILE A 739 17.93 -22.21 2.71
C ILE A 739 18.95 -22.57 3.78
N PHE A 740 19.30 -23.84 3.82
CA PHE A 740 20.26 -24.38 4.77
C PHE A 740 21.47 -24.94 4.04
N ASP A 741 22.68 -24.55 4.45
CA ASP A 741 23.86 -25.29 4.10
C ASP A 741 23.89 -26.62 4.88
N ILE A 742 23.77 -27.72 4.16
CA ILE A 742 23.67 -29.05 4.75
C ILE A 742 24.96 -29.87 4.60
N LYS A 743 26.02 -29.36 3.93
CA LYS A 743 27.23 -30.09 3.65
C LYS A 743 27.83 -30.77 4.88
N LYS A 744 27.96 -30.04 5.98
CA LYS A 744 28.59 -30.58 7.22
C LYS A 744 27.78 -31.64 7.95
N TYR A 745 26.50 -31.84 7.59
CA TYR A 745 25.63 -32.83 8.20
C TYR A 745 25.46 -34.10 7.38
N LEU A 746 25.99 -34.08 6.12
CA LEU A 746 25.99 -35.23 5.22
C LEU A 746 27.22 -36.10 5.46
N LYS A 747 27.04 -37.40 5.27
CA LYS A 747 28.11 -38.41 5.38
C LYS A 747 28.12 -39.29 4.15
N HIS A 748 29.18 -40.02 3.93
CA HIS A 748 29.27 -41.08 2.93
C HIS A 748 28.27 -42.18 3.27
N GLY A 749 27.61 -42.76 2.27
CA GLY A 749 26.55 -43.77 2.41
C GLY A 749 25.18 -43.16 2.69
N GLU A 750 24.34 -43.87 3.47
CA GLU A 750 22.97 -43.49 3.75
C GLU A 750 22.86 -42.25 4.63
N ASN A 751 22.06 -41.32 4.15
CA ASN A 751 21.68 -40.07 4.85
C ASN A 751 20.16 -39.97 4.98
N GLN A 752 19.66 -39.61 6.16
CA GLN A 752 18.23 -39.52 6.42
C GLN A 752 17.82 -38.10 6.76
N ILE A 753 16.88 -37.55 6.00
CA ILE A 753 16.24 -36.26 6.21
C ILE A 753 14.89 -36.51 6.89
N ILE A 754 14.64 -35.86 8.02
CA ILE A 754 13.36 -35.86 8.71
C ILE A 754 12.87 -34.42 8.89
N ILE A 755 11.63 -34.17 8.50
CA ILE A 755 10.94 -32.89 8.69
C ILE A 755 9.77 -33.12 9.66
N GLU A 756 9.82 -32.46 10.80
CA GLU A 756 8.67 -32.33 11.71
C GLU A 756 7.89 -31.07 11.29
N ASN A 757 6.73 -31.25 10.70
CA ASN A 757 5.90 -30.16 10.17
C ASN A 757 4.63 -30.00 11.00
N LYS A 758 4.44 -28.84 11.57
CA LYS A 758 3.29 -28.50 12.39
C LYS A 758 2.47 -27.38 11.74
N ASP A 759 1.22 -27.64 11.48
CA ASP A 759 0.31 -26.66 10.89
C ASP A 759 -0.66 -26.13 11.95
N TYR A 760 -0.40 -24.93 12.43
CA TYR A 760 -1.24 -24.23 13.39
C TYR A 760 -2.47 -23.58 12.76
N SER A 761 -2.50 -23.45 11.43
CA SER A 761 -3.68 -22.91 10.72
C SER A 761 -4.85 -23.91 10.68
N GLY A 762 -4.61 -25.15 11.06
CA GLY A 762 -5.60 -26.24 10.92
C GLY A 762 -5.80 -26.69 9.47
N GLY A 763 -4.88 -26.35 8.57
CA GLY A 763 -4.88 -26.77 7.18
C GLY A 763 -4.29 -28.16 6.96
N ILE A 764 -3.95 -28.47 5.72
CA ILE A 764 -3.36 -29.77 5.32
C ILE A 764 -1.88 -29.84 5.68
N GLY A 765 -1.22 -28.69 5.85
CA GLY A 765 0.19 -28.58 6.17
C GLY A 765 1.12 -29.18 5.09
N PRO A 766 1.03 -28.79 3.82
CA PRO A 766 1.91 -29.31 2.80
C PRO A 766 3.32 -28.80 2.99
N ILE A 767 4.31 -29.60 2.57
CA ILE A 767 5.70 -29.17 2.49
C ILE A 767 6.21 -29.23 1.04
N ASN A 768 7.22 -28.42 0.75
CA ASN A 768 7.96 -28.46 -0.49
C ASN A 768 9.45 -28.31 -0.17
N ILE A 769 10.26 -29.21 -0.70
CA ILE A 769 11.70 -29.23 -0.46
C ILE A 769 12.41 -29.39 -1.79
N TYR A 770 13.43 -28.56 -1.98
CA TYR A 770 14.39 -28.67 -3.06
C TYR A 770 15.80 -28.55 -2.50
N GLY A 771 16.73 -29.37 -2.97
CA GLY A 771 18.12 -29.28 -2.59
C GLY A 771 19.04 -29.81 -3.68
N GLU A 772 20.25 -29.36 -3.65
CA GLU A 772 21.31 -29.79 -4.54
C GLU A 772 22.51 -30.21 -3.73
N ILE A 773 23.10 -31.35 -4.10
CA ILE A 773 24.37 -31.85 -3.59
C ILE A 773 25.31 -31.91 -4.79
N LYS A 774 26.27 -31.02 -4.83
CA LYS A 774 27.28 -30.98 -5.86
C LYS A 774 28.50 -31.83 -5.39
N LEU A 775 28.86 -32.85 -6.16
CA LEU A 775 29.96 -33.72 -5.90
C LEU A 775 31.26 -33.18 -6.53
N LYS A 776 32.40 -33.54 -5.98
CA LYS A 776 33.70 -33.10 -6.54
C LYS A 776 33.95 -33.59 -7.97
N SER A 777 33.30 -34.67 -8.39
CA SER A 777 33.27 -35.12 -9.78
C SER A 777 32.57 -34.16 -10.75
N GLY A 778 31.88 -33.14 -10.22
CA GLY A 778 31.04 -32.23 -11.01
C GLY A 778 29.60 -32.72 -11.19
N GLN A 779 29.27 -33.94 -10.76
CA GLN A 779 27.91 -34.44 -10.78
C GLN A 779 27.07 -33.76 -9.73
N THR A 780 25.75 -33.55 -10.03
CA THR A 780 24.79 -32.96 -9.09
C THR A 780 23.66 -33.94 -8.78
N SER A 781 23.51 -34.28 -7.51
CA SER A 781 22.36 -35.02 -6.98
C SER A 781 21.29 -34.10 -6.46
N LEU A 782 20.01 -34.35 -6.78
CA LEU A 782 18.90 -33.49 -6.44
C LEU A 782 18.01 -34.10 -5.35
N ILE A 783 17.73 -33.34 -4.33
CA ILE A 783 16.74 -33.68 -3.29
C ILE A 783 15.42 -32.97 -3.65
N LYS A 784 14.38 -33.74 -3.98
CA LYS A 784 13.07 -33.20 -4.39
C LYS A 784 11.96 -33.84 -3.61
N THR A 785 10.97 -33.06 -3.13
CA THR A 785 9.73 -33.64 -2.65
C THR A 785 8.91 -34.23 -3.80
N ASN A 786 8.50 -35.45 -3.63
CA ASN A 786 7.66 -36.21 -4.54
C ASN A 786 7.05 -37.43 -3.81
N LYS A 787 6.38 -38.31 -4.51
CA LYS A 787 5.76 -39.52 -3.92
C LYS A 787 6.73 -40.57 -3.37
N THR A 788 8.06 -40.36 -3.52
CA THR A 788 9.06 -41.26 -2.89
C THR A 788 9.36 -40.89 -1.43
N TRP A 789 8.79 -39.80 -0.93
CA TRP A 789 8.84 -39.48 0.49
C TRP A 789 7.84 -40.30 1.30
N LEU A 790 8.15 -40.50 2.56
CA LEU A 790 7.27 -41.13 3.52
C LEU A 790 6.75 -40.11 4.52
N GLY A 791 5.51 -40.25 4.96
CA GLY A 791 4.87 -39.41 5.97
C GLY A 791 4.29 -40.21 7.13
N ALA A 792 4.31 -39.67 8.33
CA ALA A 792 3.72 -40.28 9.54
C ALA A 792 3.11 -39.22 10.46
N ARG A 793 2.22 -39.63 11.37
CA ARG A 793 1.67 -38.79 12.45
C ARG A 793 2.55 -38.76 13.69
N ASN A 794 3.35 -39.77 13.88
CA ASN A 794 4.30 -39.90 14.98
C ASN A 794 5.73 -39.98 14.41
N HIS A 795 6.71 -39.57 15.21
CA HIS A 795 8.12 -39.56 14.83
C HIS A 795 8.62 -40.96 14.40
N ASP A 796 8.15 -42.00 15.05
CA ASP A 796 8.59 -43.37 14.83
C ASP A 796 7.71 -44.17 13.86
N GLY A 797 6.70 -43.54 13.30
CA GLY A 797 5.79 -44.15 12.33
C GLY A 797 4.41 -44.45 12.86
N PRO A 798 3.58 -45.29 12.23
CA PRO A 798 3.90 -45.98 10.96
C PRO A 798 4.05 -45.04 9.77
N TRP A 799 5.09 -45.27 8.95
CA TRP A 799 5.41 -44.50 7.77
C TRP A 799 4.58 -44.95 6.57
N LYS A 800 3.98 -44.01 5.85
CA LYS A 800 3.16 -44.22 4.65
C LYS A 800 3.66 -43.36 3.50
N ILE A 801 3.43 -43.82 2.27
CA ILE A 801 3.70 -43.00 1.08
C ILE A 801 2.86 -41.74 1.14
N VAL A 802 3.51 -40.60 0.92
CA VAL A 802 2.86 -39.27 0.91
C VAL A 802 1.96 -39.09 -0.31
N LYS A 803 0.99 -38.20 -0.16
CA LYS A 803 0.17 -37.71 -1.28
C LYS A 803 0.82 -36.45 -1.84
N SER A 804 0.54 -36.16 -3.11
CA SER A 804 1.06 -34.96 -3.77
C SER A 804 -0.05 -34.18 -4.44
N PHE A 805 -0.02 -32.87 -4.27
CA PHE A 805 -0.81 -31.93 -5.10
C PHE A 805 -0.19 -31.74 -6.49
N GLY A 806 0.96 -32.35 -6.73
CA GLY A 806 1.78 -32.13 -7.92
C GLY A 806 2.70 -30.94 -7.77
N SER A 807 3.35 -30.63 -8.84
CA SER A 807 4.26 -29.50 -8.88
C SER A 807 3.50 -28.18 -8.68
N PRO A 808 4.04 -27.22 -7.93
CA PRO A 808 3.41 -25.92 -7.68
C PRO A 808 2.72 -25.27 -8.88
N PRO A 809 3.23 -25.29 -10.13
CA PRO A 809 2.49 -24.77 -11.28
C PRO A 809 1.18 -25.45 -11.63
N LYS A 810 0.98 -26.70 -11.26
CA LYS A 810 -0.31 -27.39 -11.49
C LYS A 810 -1.36 -26.99 -10.46
N VAL A 811 -0.94 -26.73 -9.24
CA VAL A 811 -1.82 -26.42 -8.10
C VAL A 811 -1.96 -24.92 -7.92
N THR A 812 -0.89 -24.19 -8.13
CA THR A 812 -0.72 -22.80 -7.72
C THR A 812 -0.30 -21.87 -8.85
N GLY A 813 0.12 -22.41 -10.01
CA GLY A 813 0.67 -21.67 -11.13
C GLY A 813 2.06 -21.10 -10.90
N GLY A 814 2.67 -21.38 -9.75
CA GLY A 814 4.05 -21.04 -9.42
C GLY A 814 5.07 -22.01 -10.00
N LEU A 815 6.29 -21.56 -10.17
CA LEU A 815 7.45 -22.39 -10.50
C LEU A 815 8.23 -22.63 -9.22
N CYS A 816 8.58 -23.87 -8.93
CA CYS A 816 9.60 -24.17 -7.95
C CYS A 816 10.97 -24.12 -8.64
N TYR A 817 11.56 -22.97 -8.62
CA TYR A 817 12.96 -22.77 -8.98
C TYR A 817 13.80 -22.65 -7.71
N PRO A 818 15.14 -22.69 -7.81
CA PRO A 818 16.01 -22.47 -6.67
C PRO A 818 15.70 -21.21 -5.85
N ASP A 819 15.15 -20.17 -6.48
CA ASP A 819 14.60 -18.98 -5.80
C ASP A 819 13.10 -19.12 -5.57
N PHE A 820 12.72 -19.74 -4.51
CA PHE A 820 11.33 -19.95 -4.13
C PHE A 820 10.55 -18.66 -3.82
N GLU A 821 11.19 -17.57 -3.44
CA GLU A 821 10.52 -16.30 -3.16
C GLU A 821 9.64 -15.82 -4.32
N HIS A 822 10.04 -16.14 -5.56
CA HIS A 822 9.28 -15.78 -6.75
C HIS A 822 8.09 -16.68 -7.03
N ASN A 823 8.18 -17.90 -6.59
CA ASN A 823 7.16 -18.89 -6.86
C ASN A 823 5.93 -18.69 -5.99
N ILE A 824 6.11 -18.09 -4.85
CA ILE A 824 5.08 -17.92 -3.86
C ILE A 824 4.10 -16.81 -4.24
N HIS A 825 4.56 -15.71 -4.82
CA HIS A 825 3.66 -14.69 -5.37
C HIS A 825 2.77 -15.19 -6.51
N SER A 826 3.24 -16.20 -7.24
CA SER A 826 2.41 -16.83 -8.26
C SER A 826 1.44 -17.88 -7.69
N LEU A 827 1.73 -18.45 -6.52
CA LEU A 827 0.87 -19.40 -5.82
C LEU A 827 -0.54 -18.84 -5.58
N GLU A 828 -0.63 -17.61 -5.17
CA GLU A 828 -1.90 -16.97 -4.83
C GLU A 828 -2.73 -16.59 -6.02
N SER A 829 -2.08 -15.97 -7.00
CA SER A 829 -2.76 -15.60 -8.22
C SER A 829 -3.40 -16.84 -8.86
N ASP A 830 -2.78 -17.99 -8.70
CA ASP A 830 -3.22 -19.21 -9.36
C ASP A 830 -4.15 -20.07 -8.51
N MET A 831 -4.08 -20.05 -7.18
CA MET A 831 -5.17 -20.62 -6.36
C MET A 831 -6.51 -19.95 -6.70
N MET A 832 -6.53 -18.63 -6.83
CA MET A 832 -7.74 -17.92 -7.27
C MET A 832 -8.07 -18.16 -8.75
N THR A 833 -7.08 -18.40 -9.61
CA THR A 833 -7.28 -18.73 -11.02
C THR A 833 -7.76 -20.16 -11.19
N VAL A 834 -7.22 -21.12 -10.42
CA VAL A 834 -7.72 -22.51 -10.40
C VAL A 834 -9.11 -22.58 -9.81
N PHE A 835 -9.40 -21.86 -8.75
CA PHE A 835 -10.73 -21.75 -8.16
C PHE A 835 -11.73 -21.16 -9.16
N ASN A 836 -11.38 -20.08 -9.87
CA ASN A 836 -12.23 -19.49 -10.91
C ASN A 836 -12.33 -20.34 -12.18
N ALA A 837 -11.30 -21.13 -12.53
CA ALA A 837 -11.36 -22.07 -13.66
C ALA A 837 -12.21 -23.30 -13.32
N LEU A 838 -12.21 -23.76 -12.09
CA LEU A 838 -13.10 -24.80 -11.59
C LEU A 838 -14.55 -24.30 -11.57
N ILE A 839 -14.79 -23.09 -11.09
CA ILE A 839 -16.13 -22.47 -11.09
C ILE A 839 -16.63 -22.20 -12.51
N GLY A 840 -15.76 -21.79 -13.43
CA GLY A 840 -16.12 -21.51 -14.83
C GLY A 840 -16.42 -22.76 -15.67
N ARG A 841 -16.16 -23.98 -15.17
CA ARG A 841 -16.52 -25.27 -15.80
C ARG A 841 -17.84 -25.84 -15.31
N ILE A 842 -18.47 -25.21 -14.33
CA ILE A 842 -19.74 -25.66 -13.77
C ILE A 842 -20.88 -25.08 -14.63
N PRO A 843 -21.85 -25.88 -15.09
CA PRO A 843 -23.00 -25.39 -15.84
C PRO A 843 -23.74 -24.29 -15.07
N GLY A 844 -24.20 -23.24 -15.77
CA GLY A 844 -24.68 -21.98 -15.18
C GLY A 844 -25.73 -22.08 -14.07
N LYS A 845 -26.56 -23.13 -14.06
CA LYS A 845 -27.52 -23.39 -12.96
C LYS A 845 -26.85 -23.86 -11.67
N LEU A 846 -25.77 -24.67 -11.77
CA LEU A 846 -25.01 -25.13 -10.63
C LEU A 846 -24.07 -24.05 -10.08
N TYR A 847 -23.60 -23.16 -10.93
CA TYR A 847 -22.80 -21.99 -10.55
C TYR A 847 -23.54 -21.08 -9.56
N TRP A 848 -24.83 -20.83 -9.79
CA TRP A 848 -25.66 -20.04 -8.89
C TRP A 848 -25.89 -20.71 -7.52
N VAL A 849 -26.15 -22.00 -7.52
CA VAL A 849 -26.29 -22.80 -6.30
C VAL A 849 -24.98 -22.83 -5.51
N LEU A 850 -23.84 -23.04 -6.19
CA LEU A 850 -22.53 -23.05 -5.55
C LEU A 850 -22.16 -21.66 -4.99
N LYS A 851 -22.52 -20.58 -5.70
CA LYS A 851 -22.33 -19.19 -5.23
C LYS A 851 -23.20 -18.87 -4.01
N ILE A 852 -24.41 -19.43 -3.93
CA ILE A 852 -25.29 -19.34 -2.76
C ILE A 852 -24.75 -20.20 -1.60
N VAL A 853 -24.31 -21.42 -1.87
CA VAL A 853 -23.71 -22.32 -0.88
C VAL A 853 -22.39 -21.75 -0.35
N ILE A 854 -21.53 -21.20 -1.19
CA ILE A 854 -20.30 -20.52 -0.79
C ILE A 854 -20.61 -19.26 0.01
N LYS A 855 -21.66 -18.49 -0.35
CA LYS A 855 -22.13 -17.33 0.45
C LYS A 855 -22.72 -17.74 1.79
N LEU A 856 -23.35 -18.92 1.89
CA LEU A 856 -23.92 -19.46 3.13
C LEU A 856 -22.85 -20.06 4.06
N PHE A 857 -21.83 -20.70 3.50
CA PHE A 857 -20.72 -21.31 4.26
C PHE A 857 -19.57 -20.32 4.57
N HIS A 858 -19.33 -19.34 3.68
CA HIS A 858 -18.43 -18.23 3.95
C HIS A 858 -19.25 -16.96 4.18
N ARG A 859 -19.66 -16.73 5.42
CA ARG A 859 -20.12 -15.41 5.90
C ARG A 859 -19.02 -14.33 5.76
N TYR A 860 -18.14 -14.44 4.79
CA TYR A 860 -17.00 -13.56 4.56
C TYR A 860 -17.00 -13.06 3.11
N ASP A 861 -17.09 -11.75 2.97
CA ASP A 861 -16.92 -11.00 1.73
C ASP A 861 -15.47 -11.06 1.18
N ILE A 862 -14.95 -12.29 0.95
CA ILE A 862 -13.59 -12.47 0.37
C ILE A 862 -13.63 -12.57 -1.15
N LEU A 863 -14.81 -12.62 -1.77
CA LEU A 863 -14.99 -12.86 -3.21
C LEU A 863 -15.59 -11.67 -3.97
N GLU A 864 -15.24 -10.43 -3.60
CA GLU A 864 -15.41 -9.28 -4.52
C GLU A 864 -14.14 -8.45 -4.64
#